data_cf340679f6e85b5447f4cb2d68ca591f
#
_entry.id   cf340679f6e85b5447f4cb2d68ca591f
#
_cell.length_a   1.000
_cell.length_b   1.000
_cell.length_c   1.000
_cell.angle_alpha   90.00
_cell.angle_beta   90.00
_cell.angle_gamma   90.00
#
_symmetry.space_group_name_H-M   'P 1'
#
loop_
_entity.id
_entity.type
_entity.pdbx_description
1 polymer ?
#
loop_
_entity_poly.entity_id
_entity_poly.type
_entity_poly.pdbx_seq_one_letter_code
_entity_poly.pdbx_strand_id
1 'polypeptide(L)'
;MNKNTAFVSSDEEIIYIGNENTVREISTSGKVLRTVRIINRRMDETSFSPSDGSEEFIISYKNGVFGKGKIHSSDCKLKSTELKEDGAVKKAVFCFEPYRIHSSDVFVKVIFEARDSDPVIRKYVTISSSAPKKLFIDYIDLEYFVLGADIKMRFSRPDMEKAYLSQFQSALGQPIYINGMYFGCEFPTTDNNIVDNTAHIRYFAGKALKELSNGNEFYISHPTIGGAARSFDTEVVRADFLEYIKGIAKPIYLRTQYNSWYDHMLDITSENIRDSFFEIEKGLSSAGVPPLNSYVVDDGWVDYDKDFWCFNDKFPNELYESSALSKKFSSEFGLWLGPRGGYNLKTDKFGRRMERSGKGGYNRQSRDVCVADHRYTKNVLEFFLDCMEKFDINYWKLDGFLLKSCKNRHHGHPVGGKHGMYCFTDCWENWTDIFEKMHLLREKEGKDLWINQTSYCNASPWHLMYSESFWMQNSGDIGFIDKTTSGEKLCGSDIDRMLTYRDSKYFDFHRKRQYQFPLSNMYNHEPIYGNTAKIHMTDEEFRKYMYMISTRGTAFWELYYSFNLFTPDMWLINADVLSFIRENFCILRNSKLIGESPDTGSVYGYSAWENANGIVSVRNPANKKQSFSFILDRIIGVVEGAENMTCVTVLPYTEKPDERKYSYGDTVSLDLEPHEIRIFKFTNENTSPLKLTEAKFIDEKTVEFRFNSHIAVKASAFTLDGVALKKELRANYSDVRVYLPAEGENLQKLDIDIDVKDIYGNDLSEKVPVTYFKNGCIPISYGVSGRGDFALRLTLSAVPTDGMILLGGKDMSIFAANGKLVFDVKGIKAKSDTIIAGKDNVKVYALRERNGMIKLYIDGKLDCSGYDVRNAGADIAAGEIKCGVSVKNIEIFNHAFSFDEVKD
;
A
#
# COMPACT_ATOMS: atom_id res chain seq x y z
N MET A 1 -15.53 21.04 29.40
CA MET A 1 -14.58 21.41 28.34
C MET A 1 -14.95 20.56 27.14
N ASN A 2 -15.04 21.16 25.94
CA ASN A 2 -15.25 20.38 24.72
C ASN A 2 -14.13 19.34 24.60
N LYS A 3 -14.48 18.06 24.54
CA LYS A 3 -13.54 16.98 24.26
C LYS A 3 -12.90 17.29 22.91
N ASN A 4 -11.58 17.31 22.78
CA ASN A 4 -10.73 17.50 21.59
C ASN A 4 -10.14 18.91 21.39
N THR A 5 -10.01 19.74 22.39
CA THR A 5 -9.37 21.06 22.25
C THR A 5 -7.96 21.08 22.83
N ALA A 6 -7.00 21.53 22.04
CA ALA A 6 -5.69 21.89 22.53
C ALA A 6 -5.78 23.12 23.43
N PHE A 7 -4.87 23.25 24.37
CA PHE A 7 -4.80 24.40 25.27
C PHE A 7 -3.37 24.80 25.58
N VAL A 8 -3.18 26.07 25.97
CA VAL A 8 -1.96 26.59 26.56
C VAL A 8 -2.37 27.53 27.69
N SER A 9 -1.74 27.41 28.83
CA SER A 9 -2.01 28.26 30.00
C SER A 9 -0.76 28.44 30.87
N SER A 10 -0.78 29.38 31.79
CA SER A 10 0.27 29.58 32.78
C SER A 10 -0.31 29.74 34.18
N ASP A 11 0.37 29.20 35.16
CA ASP A 11 0.16 29.42 36.58
C ASP A 11 1.51 29.71 37.21
N GLU A 12 1.69 30.94 37.68
CA GLU A 12 2.98 31.48 38.17
C GLU A 12 4.14 31.23 37.16
N GLU A 13 5.08 30.35 37.50
CA GLU A 13 6.26 30.01 36.71
C GLU A 13 6.10 28.68 35.95
N ILE A 14 4.91 28.07 35.96
CA ILE A 14 4.61 26.84 35.26
C ILE A 14 3.74 27.13 34.03
N ILE A 15 4.16 26.65 32.89
CA ILE A 15 3.41 26.67 31.63
C ILE A 15 2.87 25.28 31.36
N TYR A 16 1.58 25.22 31.05
CA TYR A 16 0.87 24.01 30.67
C TYR A 16 0.54 24.07 29.17
N ILE A 17 0.96 23.11 28.41
CA ILE A 17 0.54 22.94 27.02
C ILE A 17 0.10 21.49 26.79
N GLY A 18 -1.05 21.30 26.15
CA GLY A 18 -1.58 19.97 25.99
C GLY A 18 -2.84 19.88 25.16
N ASN A 19 -3.34 18.65 25.11
CA ASN A 19 -4.59 18.25 24.48
C ASN A 19 -5.32 17.24 25.40
N GLU A 20 -6.35 16.57 24.88
CA GLU A 20 -7.10 15.56 25.63
C GLU A 20 -6.27 14.35 26.06
N ASN A 21 -5.18 14.02 25.33
CA ASN A 21 -4.37 12.82 25.54
C ASN A 21 -3.15 13.05 26.43
N THR A 22 -2.50 14.20 26.30
CA THR A 22 -1.24 14.48 26.99
C THR A 22 -1.08 15.95 27.35
N VAL A 23 -0.40 16.23 28.44
CA VAL A 23 -0.02 17.58 28.90
C VAL A 23 1.46 17.60 29.21
N ARG A 24 2.15 18.66 28.80
CA ARG A 24 3.54 18.93 29.20
C ARG A 24 3.56 20.15 30.12
N GLU A 25 4.10 19.96 31.30
CA GLU A 25 4.32 20.99 32.31
C GLU A 25 5.75 21.49 32.23
N ILE A 26 5.92 22.78 32.06
CA ILE A 26 7.20 23.40 31.74
C ILE A 26 7.45 24.50 32.78
N SER A 27 8.53 24.40 33.57
CA SER A 27 8.95 25.45 34.52
C SER A 27 9.83 26.48 33.82
N THR A 28 9.63 27.74 34.21
CA THR A 28 10.47 28.89 33.81
C THR A 28 11.20 29.48 35.03
N SER A 29 11.12 28.78 36.18
CA SER A 29 11.69 29.23 37.44
C SER A 29 13.20 29.48 37.34
N GLY A 30 13.68 30.53 37.93
CA GLY A 30 15.09 30.97 37.91
C GLY A 30 15.56 31.34 36.49
N LYS A 31 14.65 31.64 35.55
CA LYS A 31 14.94 31.88 34.12
C LYS A 31 15.59 30.67 33.41
N VAL A 32 15.34 29.46 33.87
CA VAL A 32 15.76 28.21 33.24
C VAL A 32 14.51 27.51 32.72
N LEU A 33 14.54 27.10 31.45
CA LEU A 33 13.46 26.30 30.84
C LEU A 33 13.67 24.82 31.16
N ARG A 34 12.67 24.17 31.78
CA ARG A 34 12.72 22.75 32.11
C ARG A 34 11.33 22.11 32.07
N THR A 35 11.19 21.03 31.36
CA THR A 35 10.03 20.14 31.51
C THR A 35 10.08 19.48 32.88
N VAL A 36 9.05 19.71 33.68
CA VAL A 36 8.96 19.13 35.03
C VAL A 36 8.12 17.86 35.06
N ARG A 37 7.12 17.77 34.19
CA ARG A 37 6.24 16.60 34.10
C ARG A 37 5.62 16.48 32.72
N ILE A 38 5.43 15.26 32.26
CA ILE A 38 4.61 14.94 31.10
C ILE A 38 3.52 13.98 31.57
N ILE A 39 2.26 14.35 31.39
CA ILE A 39 1.09 13.65 31.90
C ILE A 39 0.42 12.87 30.78
N ASN A 40 0.18 11.60 31.02
CA ASN A 40 -0.64 10.74 30.19
C ASN A 40 -2.08 10.75 30.71
N ARG A 41 -2.97 11.46 30.02
CA ARG A 41 -4.40 11.58 30.36
C ARG A 41 -5.24 10.38 29.96
N ARG A 42 -4.69 9.47 29.16
CA ARG A 42 -5.34 8.22 28.73
C ARG A 42 -5.19 7.08 29.74
N MET A 43 -4.42 7.30 30.82
CA MET A 43 -4.12 6.33 31.89
C MET A 43 -4.23 6.96 33.26
N ASP A 44 -5.40 7.51 33.63
CA ASP A 44 -5.68 8.11 34.92
C ASP A 44 -4.59 9.10 35.41
N GLU A 45 -4.13 9.96 34.48
CA GLU A 45 -3.09 10.96 34.71
C GLU A 45 -1.74 10.41 35.18
N THR A 46 -1.39 9.19 34.77
CA THR A 46 -0.02 8.67 34.94
C THR A 46 0.97 9.68 34.39
N SER A 47 2.07 9.89 35.04
CA SER A 47 3.04 10.90 34.63
C SER A 47 4.46 10.36 34.54
N PHE A 48 5.27 11.07 33.79
CA PHE A 48 6.72 10.91 33.69
C PHE A 48 7.38 12.25 34.06
N SER A 49 8.26 12.25 35.05
CA SER A 49 9.04 13.42 35.47
C SER A 49 10.50 13.23 35.08
N PRO A 50 11.02 14.00 34.10
CA PRO A 50 12.45 13.98 33.80
C PRO A 50 13.28 14.38 35.06
N SER A 51 14.34 13.58 35.34
CA SER A 51 15.22 13.84 36.49
C SER A 51 16.18 14.98 36.22
N ASP A 52 16.87 15.43 37.30
CA ASP A 52 17.93 16.45 37.20
C ASP A 52 18.99 16.03 36.15
N GLY A 53 19.48 17.04 35.41
CA GLY A 53 20.38 16.82 34.27
C GLY A 53 19.67 16.59 32.92
N SER A 54 18.31 16.57 32.90
CA SER A 54 17.54 16.60 31.66
C SER A 54 17.63 17.98 31.00
N GLU A 55 17.61 18.01 29.67
CA GLU A 55 17.79 19.21 28.86
C GLU A 55 16.67 19.34 27.84
N GLU A 56 16.19 20.56 27.59
CA GLU A 56 15.26 20.83 26.50
C GLU A 56 15.93 20.71 25.13
N PHE A 57 17.20 21.00 25.04
CA PHE A 57 18.05 20.77 23.89
C PHE A 57 19.53 20.71 24.28
N ILE A 58 20.34 20.02 23.45
CA ILE A 58 21.80 20.10 23.47
C ILE A 58 22.25 20.34 22.04
N ILE A 59 22.95 21.46 21.78
CA ILE A 59 23.51 21.77 20.46
C ILE A 59 25.03 21.49 20.49
N SER A 60 25.50 20.45 19.81
CA SER A 60 26.92 20.17 19.61
C SER A 60 27.43 20.95 18.42
N TYR A 61 28.50 21.72 18.63
CA TYR A 61 29.05 22.61 17.58
C TYR A 61 30.55 22.57 17.46
N LYS A 62 31.06 23.06 16.31
CA LYS A 62 32.46 23.45 16.06
C LYS A 62 32.50 24.89 15.58
N ASN A 63 33.44 25.67 16.06
CA ASN A 63 33.61 27.08 15.70
C ASN A 63 35.01 27.33 15.18
N GLY A 64 35.23 27.07 13.90
CA GLY A 64 36.53 27.32 13.20
C GLY A 64 37.74 26.79 13.98
N VAL A 65 38.73 27.66 14.23
CA VAL A 65 39.96 27.37 15.00
C VAL A 65 39.74 27.35 16.52
N PHE A 66 38.56 27.76 17.02
CA PHE A 66 38.27 27.90 18.45
C PHE A 66 37.75 26.62 19.10
N GLY A 67 37.72 25.51 18.37
CA GLY A 67 37.42 24.20 18.89
C GLY A 67 35.95 23.79 18.83
N LYS A 68 35.59 22.78 19.61
CA LYS A 68 34.26 22.18 19.72
C LYS A 68 33.65 22.42 21.11
N GLY A 69 32.34 22.52 21.18
CA GLY A 69 31.60 22.68 22.43
C GLY A 69 30.17 22.20 22.33
N LYS A 70 29.46 22.33 23.45
CA LYS A 70 28.00 22.08 23.52
C LYS A 70 27.34 23.29 24.14
N ILE A 71 26.12 23.57 23.70
CA ILE A 71 25.20 24.50 24.35
C ILE A 71 24.11 23.64 24.99
N HIS A 72 23.98 23.67 26.30
CA HIS A 72 22.94 23.04 27.07
C HIS A 72 21.82 24.05 27.33
N SER A 73 20.58 23.60 27.30
CA SER A 73 19.43 24.47 27.58
C SER A 73 19.50 25.06 28.99
N SER A 74 20.05 24.31 29.97
CA SER A 74 20.32 24.76 31.34
C SER A 74 21.35 25.89 31.44
N ASP A 75 22.27 26.03 30.48
CA ASP A 75 23.25 27.11 30.39
C ASP A 75 22.65 28.40 29.77
N CYS A 76 21.45 28.33 29.25
CA CYS A 76 20.78 29.39 28.51
C CYS A 76 19.74 30.09 29.45
N LYS A 77 19.87 31.40 29.61
CA LYS A 77 18.89 32.19 30.36
C LYS A 77 17.69 32.54 29.53
N LEU A 78 16.49 32.29 30.04
CA LEU A 78 15.24 32.66 29.40
C LEU A 78 15.10 34.20 29.34
N LYS A 79 14.85 34.72 28.14
CA LYS A 79 14.62 36.15 27.88
C LYS A 79 13.14 36.50 27.94
N SER A 80 12.31 35.68 27.28
CA SER A 80 10.87 35.90 27.20
C SER A 80 10.11 34.61 26.94
N THR A 81 8.87 34.55 27.42
CA THR A 81 7.87 33.54 27.16
C THR A 81 6.67 34.18 26.47
N GLU A 82 6.16 33.58 25.44
CA GLU A 82 4.98 34.04 24.71
C GLU A 82 4.02 32.87 24.53
N LEU A 83 2.77 33.02 24.97
CA LEU A 83 1.70 32.06 24.71
C LEU A 83 0.85 32.57 23.56
N LYS A 84 0.60 31.73 22.58
CA LYS A 84 -0.16 32.04 21.34
C LYS A 84 -1.31 31.06 21.19
N GLU A 85 -2.46 31.63 20.88
CA GLU A 85 -3.64 30.89 20.49
C GLU A 85 -4.06 31.35 19.08
N ASP A 86 -3.84 30.48 18.10
CA ASP A 86 -4.18 30.74 16.70
C ASP A 86 -5.16 29.63 16.22
N GLY A 87 -6.44 29.91 16.41
CA GLY A 87 -7.50 28.97 16.11
C GLY A 87 -7.28 27.60 16.77
N ALA A 88 -7.16 26.55 15.95
CA ALA A 88 -6.93 25.18 16.39
C ALA A 88 -5.49 24.91 16.90
N VAL A 89 -4.58 25.88 16.76
CA VAL A 89 -3.16 25.70 17.10
C VAL A 89 -2.83 26.53 18.35
N LYS A 90 -2.26 25.88 19.37
CA LYS A 90 -1.78 26.51 20.61
C LYS A 90 -0.27 26.38 20.69
N LYS A 91 0.43 27.46 21.03
CA LYS A 91 1.90 27.48 21.12
C LYS A 91 2.40 28.13 22.42
N ALA A 92 3.47 27.54 22.95
CA ALA A 92 4.30 28.18 23.95
C ALA A 92 5.69 28.43 23.33
N VAL A 93 6.09 29.68 23.22
CA VAL A 93 7.36 30.11 22.58
C VAL A 93 8.30 30.64 23.66
N PHE A 94 9.46 30.04 23.79
CA PHE A 94 10.50 30.39 24.74
C PHE A 94 11.70 30.92 24.01
N CYS A 95 12.05 32.19 24.22
CA CYS A 95 13.23 32.83 23.64
C CYS A 95 14.30 32.96 24.71
N PHE A 96 15.54 32.59 24.37
CA PHE A 96 16.68 32.68 25.26
C PHE A 96 17.49 33.95 25.02
N GLU A 97 18.24 34.43 26.04
CA GLU A 97 19.29 35.42 25.86
C GLU A 97 20.36 34.86 24.94
N PRO A 98 21.09 35.73 24.21
CA PRO A 98 22.15 35.27 23.29
C PRO A 98 23.22 34.48 24.03
N TYR A 99 23.51 33.25 23.58
CA TYR A 99 24.61 32.44 24.09
C TYR A 99 25.89 32.83 23.38
N ARG A 100 26.89 33.23 24.14
CA ARG A 100 28.14 33.75 23.59
C ARG A 100 29.15 32.65 23.31
N ILE A 101 29.54 32.48 22.03
CA ILE A 101 30.63 31.63 21.61
C ILE A 101 31.76 32.55 21.05
N HIS A 102 32.77 32.86 21.89
CA HIS A 102 33.80 33.82 21.56
C HIS A 102 33.25 35.19 21.09
N SER A 103 33.38 35.51 19.81
CA SER A 103 32.86 36.76 19.22
C SER A 103 31.51 36.62 18.55
N SER A 104 30.89 35.46 18.62
CA SER A 104 29.63 35.17 17.95
C SER A 104 28.52 34.96 18.95
N ASP A 105 27.35 35.54 18.71
CA ASP A 105 26.12 35.29 19.46
C ASP A 105 25.30 34.20 18.75
N VAL A 106 24.78 33.25 19.54
CA VAL A 106 23.85 32.22 19.11
C VAL A 106 22.53 32.49 19.78
N PHE A 107 21.47 32.56 18.97
CA PHE A 107 20.09 32.80 19.43
C PHE A 107 19.32 31.49 19.28
N VAL A 108 18.69 31.05 20.37
CA VAL A 108 17.89 29.83 20.41
C VAL A 108 16.47 30.17 20.81
N LYS A 109 15.49 29.47 20.22
CA LYS A 109 14.10 29.44 20.71
C LYS A 109 13.65 28.01 20.78
N VAL A 110 12.81 27.69 21.75
CA VAL A 110 12.06 26.43 21.84
C VAL A 110 10.59 26.74 21.66
N ILE A 111 9.92 26.00 20.82
CA ILE A 111 8.50 26.17 20.54
C ILE A 111 7.81 24.84 20.82
N PHE A 112 6.84 24.82 21.73
CA PHE A 112 5.92 23.72 21.87
C PHE A 112 4.61 24.08 21.18
N GLU A 113 4.03 23.06 20.51
CA GLU A 113 2.79 23.22 19.75
C GLU A 113 1.84 22.06 20.04
N ALA A 114 0.60 22.38 20.39
CA ALA A 114 -0.51 21.45 20.47
C ALA A 114 -1.60 21.88 19.48
N ARG A 115 -2.25 20.92 18.83
CA ARG A 115 -3.32 21.16 17.85
C ARG A 115 -4.58 20.44 18.27
N ASP A 116 -5.73 21.02 17.96
CA ASP A 116 -7.02 20.35 18.13
C ASP A 116 -7.03 19.03 17.34
N SER A 117 -7.57 17.98 17.95
CA SER A 117 -7.66 16.63 17.36
C SER A 117 -6.33 15.94 17.03
N ASP A 118 -5.18 16.54 17.37
CA ASP A 118 -3.86 15.89 17.20
C ASP A 118 -3.51 15.14 18.52
N PRO A 119 -3.13 13.85 18.46
CA PRO A 119 -2.83 13.08 19.67
C PRO A 119 -1.49 13.43 20.33
N VAL A 120 -0.66 14.29 19.71
CA VAL A 120 0.70 14.59 20.17
C VAL A 120 0.93 16.06 20.45
N ILE A 121 1.96 16.35 21.24
CA ILE A 121 2.56 17.67 21.37
C ILE A 121 3.85 17.69 20.57
N ARG A 122 4.02 18.68 19.68
CA ARG A 122 5.25 18.91 18.92
C ARG A 122 6.16 19.87 19.63
N LYS A 123 7.47 19.68 19.47
CA LYS A 123 8.51 20.60 19.93
C LYS A 123 9.50 20.89 18.80
N TYR A 124 9.80 22.16 18.61
CA TYR A 124 10.77 22.66 17.65
C TYR A 124 11.91 23.40 18.37
N VAL A 125 13.12 23.26 17.84
CA VAL A 125 14.27 24.07 18.24
C VAL A 125 14.67 24.95 17.06
N THR A 126 14.75 26.26 17.27
CA THR A 126 15.21 27.19 16.22
C THR A 126 16.55 27.79 16.61
N ILE A 127 17.44 27.94 15.65
CA ILE A 127 18.81 28.41 15.86
C ILE A 127 19.16 29.48 14.82
N SER A 128 19.70 30.61 15.31
CA SER A 128 20.35 31.60 14.44
C SER A 128 21.66 32.07 15.06
N SER A 129 22.51 32.73 14.32
CA SER A 129 23.81 33.24 14.82
C SER A 129 24.23 34.51 14.11
N SER A 130 24.92 35.40 14.83
CA SER A 130 25.60 36.56 14.24
C SER A 130 26.73 36.16 13.27
N ALA A 131 27.22 34.93 13.31
CA ALA A 131 28.25 34.38 12.42
C ALA A 131 27.92 32.97 11.91
N PRO A 132 26.82 32.78 11.15
CA PRO A 132 26.29 31.46 10.80
C PRO A 132 27.21 30.61 9.90
N LYS A 133 28.11 31.24 9.12
CA LYS A 133 29.13 30.56 8.30
C LYS A 133 30.24 29.91 9.14
N LYS A 134 30.50 30.41 10.34
CA LYS A 134 31.57 29.95 11.24
C LYS A 134 31.08 28.89 12.24
N LEU A 135 29.76 28.81 12.46
CA LEU A 135 29.16 27.88 13.39
C LEU A 135 28.76 26.61 12.64
N PHE A 136 29.56 25.56 12.79
CA PHE A 136 29.26 24.24 12.26
C PHE A 136 28.50 23.46 13.32
N ILE A 137 27.27 22.96 12.99
CA ILE A 137 26.46 22.15 13.86
C ILE A 137 26.78 20.67 13.62
N ASP A 138 27.23 19.99 14.64
CA ASP A 138 27.54 18.56 14.61
C ASP A 138 26.25 17.75 14.71
N TYR A 139 25.56 17.89 15.84
CA TYR A 139 24.23 17.33 16.09
C TYR A 139 23.42 18.21 17.03
N ILE A 140 22.11 17.96 17.05
CA ILE A 140 21.18 18.56 18.00
C ILE A 140 20.45 17.42 18.71
N ASP A 141 20.54 17.33 20.05
CA ASP A 141 19.60 16.58 20.86
C ASP A 141 18.34 17.45 20.98
N LEU A 142 17.29 17.06 20.33
CA LEU A 142 16.01 17.76 20.31
C LEU A 142 15.17 17.45 21.55
N GLU A 143 15.41 16.29 22.16
CA GLU A 143 14.97 15.88 23.50
C GLU A 143 16.13 15.17 24.19
N TYR A 144 16.30 15.43 25.47
CA TYR A 144 17.30 14.76 26.33
C TYR A 144 16.76 14.56 27.74
N PHE A 145 16.33 13.35 28.06
CA PHE A 145 15.77 13.01 29.36
C PHE A 145 16.71 12.15 30.17
N VAL A 146 16.93 12.50 31.42
CA VAL A 146 17.49 11.62 32.44
C VAL A 146 16.31 10.94 33.16
N LEU A 147 16.31 9.60 33.15
CA LEU A 147 15.22 8.78 33.66
C LEU A 147 15.43 8.41 35.13
N GLY A 148 14.44 8.70 35.96
CA GLY A 148 14.44 8.40 37.40
C GLY A 148 14.12 6.92 37.69
N ALA A 149 14.12 6.57 38.97
CA ALA A 149 13.78 5.25 39.47
C ALA A 149 12.27 4.92 39.40
N ASP A 150 11.44 5.90 39.18
CA ASP A 150 9.98 5.83 39.06
C ASP A 150 9.52 5.30 37.65
N ILE A 151 10.44 5.12 36.74
CA ILE A 151 10.14 4.62 35.39
C ILE A 151 9.79 3.13 35.44
N LYS A 152 8.50 2.81 35.21
CA LYS A 152 7.94 1.47 35.22
C LYS A 152 8.09 0.73 33.88
N MET A 153 8.10 1.49 32.76
CA MET A 153 8.19 0.96 31.43
C MET A 153 9.12 1.83 30.58
N ARG A 154 10.06 1.18 29.89
CA ARG A 154 10.92 1.82 28.90
C ARG A 154 11.16 0.88 27.73
N PHE A 155 11.19 1.44 26.54
CA PHE A 155 11.48 0.72 25.32
C PHE A 155 12.28 1.61 24.38
N SER A 156 13.35 1.08 23.87
CA SER A 156 13.97 1.52 22.63
C SER A 156 14.41 0.29 21.88
N ARG A 157 14.51 0.40 20.55
CA ARG A 157 14.90 -0.75 19.77
C ARG A 157 16.32 -1.19 20.15
N PRO A 158 16.56 -2.49 20.41
CA PRO A 158 17.87 -3.00 20.79
C PRO A 158 18.87 -2.94 19.62
N ASP A 159 20.16 -3.06 19.91
CA ASP A 159 21.26 -3.16 18.94
C ASP A 159 21.50 -1.91 18.07
N MET A 160 21.26 -0.70 18.60
CA MET A 160 21.48 0.55 17.86
C MET A 160 22.90 0.69 17.28
N GLU A 161 23.92 0.25 18.00
CA GLU A 161 25.30 0.37 17.50
C GLU A 161 25.56 -0.51 16.28
N LYS A 162 25.02 -1.73 16.25
CA LYS A 162 25.08 -2.59 15.06
C LYS A 162 24.24 -2.04 13.91
N ALA A 163 23.17 -1.33 14.21
CA ALA A 163 22.26 -0.74 13.23
C ALA A 163 22.93 0.30 12.31
N TYR A 164 23.98 0.97 12.74
CA TYR A 164 24.75 1.89 11.89
C TYR A 164 25.65 1.16 10.87
N LEU A 165 25.90 -0.12 11.06
CA LEU A 165 26.76 -0.91 10.17
C LEU A 165 25.98 -1.53 8.99
N SER A 166 24.66 -1.65 9.11
CA SER A 166 23.79 -2.22 8.08
C SER A 166 22.46 -1.50 8.04
N GLN A 167 22.09 -0.99 6.88
CA GLN A 167 20.79 -0.36 6.62
C GLN A 167 19.62 -1.30 6.95
N PHE A 168 19.74 -2.59 6.63
CA PHE A 168 18.72 -3.60 6.92
C PHE A 168 18.44 -3.82 8.42
N GLN A 169 19.33 -3.36 9.28
CA GLN A 169 19.23 -3.54 10.73
C GLN A 169 19.17 -2.20 11.48
N SER A 170 19.12 -1.10 10.74
CA SER A 170 19.12 0.24 11.33
C SER A 170 17.87 0.50 12.18
N ALA A 171 18.09 1.00 13.38
CA ALA A 171 17.01 1.50 14.25
C ALA A 171 16.79 3.01 14.11
N LEU A 172 17.42 3.66 13.12
CA LEU A 172 17.24 5.09 12.87
C LEU A 172 15.77 5.44 12.65
N GLY A 173 15.33 6.52 13.28
CA GLY A 173 13.96 7.00 13.20
C GLY A 173 12.91 6.13 13.92
N GLN A 174 13.29 5.08 14.65
CA GLN A 174 12.33 4.34 15.47
C GLN A 174 11.92 5.15 16.70
N PRO A 175 10.66 5.05 17.19
CA PRO A 175 10.25 5.74 18.42
C PRO A 175 10.91 5.13 19.67
N ILE A 176 10.87 5.90 20.76
CA ILE A 176 11.15 5.39 22.10
C ILE A 176 9.89 5.50 22.98
N TYR A 177 9.72 4.58 23.92
CA TYR A 177 8.58 4.56 24.82
C TYR A 177 9.02 4.71 26.28
N ILE A 178 8.32 5.52 27.05
CA ILE A 178 8.59 5.76 28.46
C ILE A 178 7.24 5.90 29.18
N ASN A 179 6.98 5.02 30.16
CA ASN A 179 5.77 5.06 31.00
C ASN A 179 4.45 5.21 30.22
N GLY A 180 4.24 4.38 29.18
CA GLY A 180 3.02 4.43 28.38
C GLY A 180 2.90 5.67 27.49
N MET A 181 4.01 6.37 27.26
CA MET A 181 4.11 7.46 26.30
C MET A 181 5.10 7.12 25.20
N TYR A 182 4.92 7.70 24.02
CA TYR A 182 5.82 7.52 22.87
C TYR A 182 6.42 8.83 22.42
N PHE A 183 7.71 8.80 22.06
CA PHE A 183 8.48 9.95 21.59
C PHE A 183 9.23 9.62 20.30
N GLY A 184 9.45 10.61 19.45
CA GLY A 184 10.21 10.49 18.22
C GLY A 184 10.39 11.84 17.53
N CYS A 185 10.86 11.82 16.29
CA CYS A 185 11.03 13.01 15.45
C CYS A 185 10.40 12.78 14.09
N GLU A 186 9.65 13.74 13.58
CA GLU A 186 9.03 13.68 12.23
C GLU A 186 10.09 13.81 11.12
N PHE A 187 11.11 12.95 11.22
CA PHE A 187 12.18 12.78 10.23
C PHE A 187 12.72 11.35 10.25
N PRO A 188 12.93 10.68 9.12
CA PRO A 188 13.20 9.24 9.10
C PRO A 188 14.58 8.81 9.61
N THR A 189 15.54 9.74 9.82
CA THR A 189 16.94 9.37 10.08
C THR A 189 17.49 10.04 11.34
N THR A 190 16.72 10.05 12.44
CA THR A 190 17.18 10.48 13.76
C THR A 190 17.66 9.29 14.59
N ASP A 191 18.61 9.52 15.49
CA ASP A 191 19.05 8.57 16.52
C ASP A 191 18.19 8.75 17.77
N ASN A 192 17.12 7.95 17.87
CA ASN A 192 16.21 7.96 19.03
C ASN A 192 16.54 6.74 19.89
N ASN A 193 17.07 6.96 21.09
CA ASN A 193 17.56 5.84 21.87
C ASN A 193 17.44 6.08 23.38
N ILE A 194 17.38 5.00 24.13
CA ILE A 194 17.53 4.95 25.59
C ILE A 194 18.78 4.14 25.90
N VAL A 195 19.78 4.82 26.45
CA VAL A 195 21.05 4.21 26.86
C VAL A 195 21.19 4.41 28.35
N ASP A 196 21.31 3.33 29.12
CA ASP A 196 21.28 3.34 30.58
C ASP A 196 20.04 4.07 31.10
N ASN A 197 20.22 5.21 31.75
CA ASN A 197 19.16 6.07 32.25
C ASN A 197 18.98 7.35 31.44
N THR A 198 19.44 7.40 30.20
CA THR A 198 19.34 8.58 29.37
C THR A 198 18.59 8.28 28.08
N ALA A 199 17.55 9.04 27.82
CA ALA A 199 16.79 8.99 26.58
C ALA A 199 17.11 10.23 25.72
N HIS A 200 17.37 10.06 24.43
CA HIS A 200 17.59 11.19 23.53
C HIS A 200 16.93 10.98 22.18
N ILE A 201 16.61 12.12 21.53
CA ILE A 201 16.20 12.20 20.14
C ILE A 201 17.20 13.11 19.45
N ARG A 202 18.08 12.55 18.61
CA ARG A 202 19.25 13.21 18.05
C ARG A 202 19.18 13.33 16.53
N TYR A 203 19.33 14.57 16.05
CA TYR A 203 19.47 14.92 14.65
C TYR A 203 20.93 15.26 14.33
N PHE A 204 21.52 14.60 13.34
CA PHE A 204 22.91 14.83 12.92
C PHE A 204 22.98 15.80 11.74
N ALA A 205 23.30 17.05 11.98
CA ALA A 205 23.34 18.09 10.95
C ALA A 205 24.56 17.99 10.02
N GLY A 206 25.76 18.04 10.60
CA GLY A 206 27.02 17.95 9.87
C GLY A 206 27.31 19.11 8.89
N LYS A 207 26.68 20.28 9.08
CA LYS A 207 26.70 21.44 8.19
C LYS A 207 26.99 22.72 8.97
N ALA A 208 27.48 23.76 8.28
CA ALA A 208 27.47 25.10 8.84
C ALA A 208 26.01 25.58 9.03
N LEU A 209 25.75 26.39 10.05
CA LEU A 209 24.37 26.86 10.32
C LEU A 209 23.79 27.59 9.11
N LYS A 210 24.59 28.29 8.34
CA LYS A 210 24.19 28.98 7.10
C LYS A 210 23.66 28.01 6.03
N GLU A 211 24.27 26.83 5.91
CA GLU A 211 23.85 25.78 4.97
C GLU A 211 22.63 25.03 5.51
N LEU A 212 22.60 24.77 6.82
CA LEU A 212 21.50 24.09 7.50
C LEU A 212 20.19 24.89 7.41
N SER A 213 20.25 26.21 7.49
CA SER A 213 19.11 27.12 7.39
C SER A 213 18.68 27.44 5.94
N ASN A 214 19.31 26.85 4.94
CA ASN A 214 19.01 27.07 3.51
C ASN A 214 18.98 28.55 3.13
N GLY A 215 19.87 29.37 3.73
CA GLY A 215 19.95 30.80 3.49
C GLY A 215 18.95 31.66 4.27
N ASN A 216 18.03 31.05 5.01
CA ASN A 216 17.13 31.76 5.92
C ASN A 216 17.89 32.41 7.09
N GLU A 217 17.25 33.30 7.82
CA GLU A 217 17.82 33.95 8.98
C GLU A 217 18.10 32.96 10.10
N PHE A 218 17.20 31.97 10.28
CA PHE A 218 17.28 30.93 11.31
C PHE A 218 16.95 29.56 10.75
N TYR A 219 17.52 28.55 11.36
CA TYR A 219 17.15 27.14 11.16
C TYR A 219 15.99 26.78 12.07
N ILE A 220 15.04 26.02 11.55
CA ILE A 220 13.96 25.38 12.31
C ILE A 220 14.16 23.87 12.21
N SER A 221 14.25 23.18 13.34
CA SER A 221 14.39 21.73 13.37
C SER A 221 13.13 21.03 12.86
N HIS A 222 13.29 19.78 12.42
CA HIS A 222 12.15 18.85 12.41
C HIS A 222 11.56 18.77 13.81
N PRO A 223 10.22 18.66 13.97
CA PRO A 223 9.61 18.57 15.28
C PRO A 223 9.86 17.22 15.92
N THR A 224 10.15 17.22 17.22
CA THR A 224 9.94 16.04 18.03
C THR A 224 8.48 15.97 18.46
N ILE A 225 8.00 14.75 18.70
CA ILE A 225 6.65 14.49 19.19
C ILE A 225 6.67 13.79 20.54
N GLY A 226 5.68 14.10 21.37
CA GLY A 226 5.35 13.36 22.57
C GLY A 226 3.86 13.07 22.63
N GLY A 227 3.49 11.79 22.67
CA GLY A 227 2.10 11.33 22.71
C GLY A 227 1.87 10.29 23.81
N ALA A 228 0.60 10.02 24.10
CA ALA A 228 0.16 9.17 25.20
C ALA A 228 -0.55 7.90 24.69
N ALA A 229 -0.27 6.77 25.33
CA ALA A 229 -0.92 5.49 25.05
C ALA A 229 -1.86 5.06 26.20
N ARG A 230 -2.72 4.08 25.93
CA ARG A 230 -3.76 3.58 26.85
C ARG A 230 -3.27 2.50 27.81
N SER A 231 -1.99 2.12 27.76
CA SER A 231 -1.42 1.06 28.61
C SER A 231 0.09 1.19 28.72
N PHE A 232 0.68 0.47 29.70
CA PHE A 232 2.12 0.18 29.74
C PHE A 232 2.52 -1.02 28.85
N ASP A 233 1.55 -1.78 28.32
CA ASP A 233 1.84 -2.88 27.41
C ASP A 233 2.41 -2.35 26.10
N THR A 234 3.57 -2.88 25.67
CA THR A 234 4.30 -2.40 24.50
C THR A 234 3.48 -2.55 23.22
N GLU A 235 2.62 -3.57 23.09
CA GLU A 235 1.78 -3.76 21.91
C GLU A 235 0.65 -2.72 21.83
N VAL A 236 0.12 -2.30 22.98
CA VAL A 236 -0.87 -1.22 23.06
C VAL A 236 -0.21 0.12 22.77
N VAL A 237 0.99 0.38 23.32
CA VAL A 237 1.76 1.61 23.02
C VAL A 237 2.10 1.66 21.53
N ARG A 238 2.50 0.53 20.93
CA ARG A 238 2.72 0.41 19.47
C ARG A 238 1.46 0.76 18.70
N ALA A 239 0.31 0.22 19.07
CA ALA A 239 -0.95 0.47 18.37
C ALA A 239 -1.33 1.95 18.40
N ASP A 240 -1.23 2.61 19.55
CA ASP A 240 -1.53 4.03 19.71
C ASP A 240 -0.51 4.92 18.97
N PHE A 241 0.77 4.55 18.97
CA PHE A 241 1.80 5.19 18.14
C PHE A 241 1.51 5.05 16.63
N LEU A 242 1.15 3.84 16.17
CA LEU A 242 0.84 3.63 14.76
C LEU A 242 -0.46 4.32 14.31
N GLU A 243 -1.41 4.57 15.23
CA GLU A 243 -2.57 5.41 14.93
C GLU A 243 -2.16 6.88 14.69
N TYR A 244 -1.20 7.40 15.48
CA TYR A 244 -0.59 8.70 15.20
C TYR A 244 0.11 8.70 13.82
N ILE A 245 0.93 7.69 13.52
CA ILE A 245 1.62 7.57 12.22
C ILE A 245 0.60 7.56 11.07
N LYS A 246 -0.51 6.83 11.20
CA LYS A 246 -1.60 6.81 10.21
C LYS A 246 -2.17 8.22 9.93
N GLY A 247 -2.22 9.06 10.96
CA GLY A 247 -2.71 10.45 10.83
C GLY A 247 -1.78 11.39 10.06
N ILE A 248 -0.48 11.11 10.01
CA ILE A 248 0.52 11.95 9.32
C ILE A 248 1.09 11.32 8.05
N ALA A 249 0.87 10.03 7.83
CA ALA A 249 1.32 9.31 6.64
C ALA A 249 0.57 9.75 5.38
N LYS A 250 1.17 9.52 4.21
CA LYS A 250 0.44 9.59 2.94
C LYS A 250 -0.77 8.65 3.00
N PRO A 251 -1.95 9.09 2.52
CA PRO A 251 -3.14 8.26 2.53
C PRO A 251 -2.92 6.98 1.74
N ILE A 252 -3.30 5.85 2.33
CA ILE A 252 -3.26 4.55 1.66
C ILE A 252 -4.67 4.06 1.30
N TYR A 253 -4.75 3.43 0.16
CA TYR A 253 -5.91 2.68 -0.33
C TYR A 253 -5.45 1.31 -0.83
N LEU A 254 -6.38 0.39 -1.01
CA LEU A 254 -6.02 -0.89 -1.62
C LEU A 254 -5.54 -0.66 -3.04
N ARG A 255 -4.26 -0.95 -3.28
CA ARG A 255 -3.62 -0.85 -4.59
C ARG A 255 -3.32 -2.24 -5.13
N THR A 256 -3.82 -2.53 -6.32
CA THR A 256 -3.56 -3.76 -7.05
C THR A 256 -2.91 -3.43 -8.38
N GLN A 257 -1.80 -4.08 -8.71
CA GLN A 257 -1.08 -3.82 -9.95
C GLN A 257 -0.35 -5.06 -10.44
N TYR A 258 -0.08 -5.15 -11.75
CA TYR A 258 0.79 -6.18 -12.35
C TYR A 258 2.23 -5.69 -12.37
N ASN A 259 3.19 -6.60 -12.19
CA ASN A 259 4.62 -6.31 -12.31
C ASN A 259 5.35 -7.43 -13.09
N SER A 260 6.19 -7.05 -14.03
CA SER A 260 6.87 -7.96 -14.96
C SER A 260 8.05 -8.75 -14.37
N TRP A 261 8.50 -8.49 -13.12
CA TRP A 261 9.75 -9.04 -12.60
C TRP A 261 9.81 -10.56 -12.62
N TYR A 262 8.86 -11.24 -11.97
CA TYR A 262 8.88 -12.71 -11.94
C TYR A 262 8.35 -13.38 -13.21
N ASP A 263 7.86 -12.62 -14.17
CA ASP A 263 7.50 -13.12 -15.49
C ASP A 263 8.74 -13.24 -16.39
N HIS A 264 9.53 -12.17 -16.51
CA HIS A 264 10.63 -12.08 -17.47
C HIS A 264 11.99 -11.74 -16.85
N MET A 265 12.05 -11.23 -15.62
CA MET A 265 13.25 -10.64 -15.00
C MET A 265 13.91 -9.61 -15.96
N LEU A 266 15.21 -9.67 -16.17
CA LEU A 266 15.94 -8.71 -17.03
C LEU A 266 15.70 -8.91 -18.53
N ASP A 267 15.00 -9.97 -18.94
CA ASP A 267 14.79 -10.32 -20.36
C ASP A 267 13.52 -9.67 -20.96
N ILE A 268 13.01 -8.60 -20.31
CA ILE A 268 11.90 -7.82 -20.84
C ILE A 268 12.24 -7.14 -22.16
N THR A 269 11.27 -7.09 -23.07
CA THR A 269 11.26 -6.34 -24.33
C THR A 269 9.92 -5.63 -24.50
N SER A 270 9.83 -4.63 -25.38
CA SER A 270 8.53 -3.99 -25.67
C SER A 270 7.48 -5.01 -26.12
N GLU A 271 7.89 -6.07 -26.82
CA GLU A 271 6.98 -7.09 -27.33
C GLU A 271 6.44 -8.00 -26.23
N ASN A 272 7.32 -8.63 -25.41
CA ASN A 272 6.84 -9.53 -24.35
C ASN A 272 6.09 -8.78 -23.22
N ILE A 273 6.43 -7.53 -22.95
CA ILE A 273 5.65 -6.68 -22.03
C ILE A 273 4.24 -6.44 -22.58
N ARG A 274 4.11 -6.10 -23.86
CA ARG A 274 2.80 -5.95 -24.51
C ARG A 274 1.96 -7.22 -24.37
N ASP A 275 2.54 -8.37 -24.70
CA ASP A 275 1.84 -9.66 -24.68
C ASP A 275 1.43 -10.05 -23.24
N SER A 276 2.32 -9.87 -22.26
CA SER A 276 1.98 -10.10 -20.84
C SER A 276 0.86 -9.18 -20.36
N PHE A 277 0.91 -7.89 -20.68
CA PHE A 277 -0.15 -6.95 -20.28
C PHE A 277 -1.51 -7.39 -20.84
N PHE A 278 -1.58 -7.78 -22.12
CA PHE A 278 -2.83 -8.25 -22.72
C PHE A 278 -3.36 -9.54 -22.08
N GLU A 279 -2.51 -10.56 -21.93
CA GLU A 279 -2.96 -11.86 -21.43
C GLU A 279 -3.32 -11.80 -19.93
N ILE A 280 -2.61 -11.01 -19.13
CA ILE A 280 -2.97 -10.75 -17.72
C ILE A 280 -4.31 -10.00 -17.63
N GLU A 281 -4.50 -8.94 -18.42
CA GLU A 281 -5.78 -8.22 -18.45
C GLU A 281 -6.93 -9.13 -18.88
N LYS A 282 -6.73 -9.98 -19.88
CA LYS A 282 -7.71 -10.98 -20.35
C LYS A 282 -8.10 -11.94 -19.22
N GLY A 283 -7.12 -12.49 -18.50
CA GLY A 283 -7.38 -13.38 -17.38
C GLY A 283 -8.17 -12.70 -16.25
N LEU A 284 -7.74 -11.52 -15.86
CA LEU A 284 -8.38 -10.74 -14.78
C LEU A 284 -9.82 -10.34 -15.14
N SER A 285 -10.02 -9.75 -16.33
CA SER A 285 -11.33 -9.26 -16.75
C SER A 285 -12.34 -10.39 -16.99
N SER A 286 -11.88 -11.54 -17.52
CA SER A 286 -12.74 -12.73 -17.70
C SER A 286 -13.29 -13.25 -16.38
N ALA A 287 -12.56 -13.13 -15.29
CA ALA A 287 -12.98 -13.48 -13.93
C ALA A 287 -13.76 -12.37 -13.22
N GLY A 288 -13.90 -11.18 -13.84
CA GLY A 288 -14.64 -10.05 -13.28
C GLY A 288 -13.82 -9.14 -12.36
N VAL A 289 -12.49 -9.22 -12.39
CA VAL A 289 -11.63 -8.28 -11.65
C VAL A 289 -11.71 -6.90 -12.30
N PRO A 290 -11.97 -5.82 -11.54
CA PRO A 290 -11.90 -4.46 -12.06
C PRO A 290 -10.51 -4.12 -12.60
N PRO A 291 -10.35 -3.08 -13.45
CA PRO A 291 -9.05 -2.63 -13.91
C PRO A 291 -8.06 -2.45 -12.77
N LEU A 292 -6.83 -2.89 -12.98
CA LEU A 292 -5.74 -2.70 -12.02
C LEU A 292 -5.42 -1.21 -11.86
N ASN A 293 -4.85 -0.82 -10.72
CA ASN A 293 -4.34 0.54 -10.55
C ASN A 293 -3.21 0.85 -11.54
N SER A 294 -2.30 -0.11 -11.78
CA SER A 294 -1.21 0.07 -12.75
C SER A 294 -0.75 -1.23 -13.37
N TYR A 295 -0.13 -1.11 -14.54
CA TYR A 295 0.77 -2.10 -15.14
C TYR A 295 2.19 -1.59 -15.04
N VAL A 296 3.12 -2.39 -14.52
CA VAL A 296 4.47 -1.97 -14.15
C VAL A 296 5.53 -2.68 -14.98
N VAL A 297 6.43 -1.91 -15.58
CA VAL A 297 7.66 -2.40 -16.18
C VAL A 297 8.76 -2.37 -15.13
N ASP A 298 9.29 -3.56 -14.78
CA ASP A 298 10.38 -3.70 -13.80
C ASP A 298 11.77 -3.53 -14.44
N ASP A 299 12.89 -3.86 -13.75
CA ASP A 299 14.26 -3.74 -14.27
C ASP A 299 14.43 -4.53 -15.58
N GLY A 300 15.27 -4.02 -16.48
CA GLY A 300 15.59 -4.60 -17.79
C GLY A 300 15.45 -3.63 -18.96
N TRP A 301 14.85 -2.47 -18.75
CA TRP A 301 14.72 -1.41 -19.74
C TRP A 301 15.96 -0.49 -19.86
N VAL A 302 16.81 -0.47 -18.82
CA VAL A 302 17.95 0.45 -18.69
C VAL A 302 19.14 0.00 -19.51
N ASP A 303 19.77 0.92 -20.24
CA ASP A 303 21.11 0.76 -20.81
C ASP A 303 22.17 1.12 -19.78
N TYR A 304 22.64 0.14 -19.02
CA TYR A 304 23.70 0.32 -18.02
C TYR A 304 25.08 0.60 -18.62
N ASP A 305 25.22 0.62 -19.93
CA ASP A 305 26.45 1.00 -20.63
C ASP A 305 26.51 2.49 -20.98
N LYS A 306 25.46 3.25 -20.69
CA LYS A 306 25.43 4.72 -20.73
C LYS A 306 25.82 5.34 -19.40
N ASP A 307 25.91 6.66 -19.38
CA ASP A 307 26.37 7.44 -18.24
C ASP A 307 25.23 8.02 -17.36
N PHE A 308 23.98 7.76 -17.74
CA PHE A 308 22.76 8.12 -17.00
C PHE A 308 21.62 7.19 -17.43
N TRP A 309 20.46 7.33 -16.82
CA TRP A 309 19.27 6.55 -17.10
C TRP A 309 18.83 6.74 -18.55
N CYS A 310 18.97 5.70 -19.38
CA CYS A 310 18.61 5.69 -20.80
C CYS A 310 17.94 4.35 -21.10
N PHE A 311 17.05 4.34 -22.09
CA PHE A 311 16.46 3.12 -22.61
C PHE A 311 17.48 2.34 -23.45
N ASN A 312 17.41 1.00 -23.39
CA ASN A 312 18.19 0.11 -24.21
C ASN A 312 17.48 -0.24 -25.51
N ASP A 313 18.16 -0.95 -26.43
CA ASP A 313 17.65 -1.28 -27.76
C ASP A 313 16.43 -2.21 -27.77
N LYS A 314 16.09 -2.83 -26.62
CA LYS A 314 14.87 -3.65 -26.43
C LYS A 314 13.60 -2.78 -26.32
N PHE A 315 13.75 -1.47 -26.11
CA PHE A 315 12.69 -0.47 -26.01
C PHE A 315 12.91 0.66 -27.01
N PRO A 316 12.77 0.40 -28.32
CA PRO A 316 13.11 1.36 -29.37
C PRO A 316 12.22 2.60 -29.39
N ASN A 317 11.00 2.49 -28.88
CA ASN A 317 10.04 3.58 -28.69
C ASN A 317 9.91 3.98 -27.22
N GLU A 318 10.97 3.79 -26.42
CA GLU A 318 10.93 3.99 -24.96
C GLU A 318 9.76 3.22 -24.33
N LEU A 319 8.93 3.87 -23.48
CA LEU A 319 7.78 3.25 -22.80
C LEU A 319 6.41 3.75 -23.31
N TYR A 320 6.38 4.48 -24.43
CA TYR A 320 5.12 5.04 -24.95
C TYR A 320 4.07 3.97 -25.27
N GLU A 321 4.48 2.82 -25.82
CA GLU A 321 3.56 1.73 -26.14
C GLU A 321 2.97 1.10 -24.86
N SER A 322 3.81 0.82 -23.85
CA SER A 322 3.38 0.23 -22.58
C SER A 322 2.44 1.16 -21.80
N SER A 323 2.77 2.46 -21.74
CA SER A 323 1.91 3.46 -21.11
C SER A 323 0.57 3.61 -21.84
N ALA A 324 0.59 3.71 -23.18
CA ALA A 324 -0.62 3.83 -23.97
C ALA A 324 -1.52 2.59 -23.83
N LEU A 325 -0.91 1.39 -23.71
CA LEU A 325 -1.64 0.14 -23.53
C LEU A 325 -2.32 0.09 -22.15
N SER A 326 -1.61 0.47 -21.09
CA SER A 326 -2.19 0.55 -19.73
C SER A 326 -3.43 1.45 -19.70
N LYS A 327 -3.38 2.61 -20.36
CA LYS A 327 -4.54 3.50 -20.50
C LYS A 327 -5.72 2.86 -21.21
N LYS A 328 -5.46 2.02 -22.23
CA LYS A 328 -6.52 1.28 -22.94
C LYS A 328 -7.18 0.20 -22.07
N PHE A 329 -6.55 -0.18 -20.97
CA PHE A 329 -7.14 -1.04 -19.93
C PHE A 329 -7.85 -0.24 -18.83
N SER A 330 -7.97 1.08 -18.96
CA SER A 330 -8.42 1.98 -17.90
C SER A 330 -7.57 1.88 -16.63
N SER A 331 -6.30 1.59 -16.81
CA SER A 331 -5.26 1.49 -15.79
C SER A 331 -4.18 2.55 -16.01
N GLU A 332 -3.42 2.84 -15.00
CA GLU A 332 -2.28 3.72 -15.08
C GLU A 332 -0.97 2.94 -15.32
N PHE A 333 0.14 3.65 -15.40
CA PHE A 333 1.44 3.06 -15.71
C PHE A 333 2.43 3.24 -14.57
N GLY A 334 3.25 2.22 -14.33
CA GLY A 334 4.28 2.20 -13.29
C GLY A 334 5.65 1.81 -13.83
N LEU A 335 6.70 2.27 -13.13
CA LEU A 335 8.08 2.01 -13.53
C LEU A 335 8.97 1.68 -12.32
N TRP A 336 9.89 0.74 -12.53
CA TRP A 336 11.00 0.45 -11.63
C TRP A 336 12.20 1.34 -11.95
N LEU A 337 12.93 1.78 -10.91
CA LEU A 337 14.23 2.40 -11.02
C LEU A 337 15.09 2.06 -9.80
N GLY A 338 16.34 1.67 -10.03
CA GLY A 338 17.29 1.43 -8.96
C GLY A 338 18.19 2.65 -8.70
N PRO A 339 17.89 3.54 -7.75
CA PRO A 339 18.64 4.79 -7.53
C PRO A 339 20.16 4.62 -7.47
N ARG A 340 20.65 3.52 -6.93
CA ARG A 340 22.08 3.22 -6.83
C ARG A 340 22.71 2.57 -8.08
N GLY A 341 21.91 2.35 -9.16
CA GLY A 341 22.40 1.88 -10.45
C GLY A 341 22.19 0.41 -10.75
N GLY A 342 20.96 -0.04 -10.78
CA GLY A 342 20.56 -1.37 -11.23
C GLY A 342 20.91 -2.52 -10.28
N TYR A 343 20.80 -3.72 -10.80
CA TYR A 343 20.96 -4.95 -10.02
C TYR A 343 22.37 -5.57 -10.21
N ASN A 344 22.93 -6.17 -9.14
CA ASN A 344 24.20 -6.90 -9.14
C ASN A 344 25.44 -6.09 -9.57
N LEU A 345 26.29 -6.70 -10.43
CA LEU A 345 27.60 -6.18 -10.81
C LEU A 345 27.56 -4.92 -11.69
N LYS A 346 26.40 -4.53 -12.19
CA LYS A 346 26.24 -3.35 -13.06
C LYS A 346 26.39 -2.04 -12.29
N THR A 347 26.11 -2.03 -10.99
CA THR A 347 26.19 -0.82 -10.12
C THR A 347 27.56 -0.18 -10.12
N ASP A 348 28.67 -0.95 -10.07
CA ASP A 348 30.04 -0.45 -10.06
C ASP A 348 30.38 0.29 -11.36
N LYS A 349 30.11 -0.33 -12.50
CA LYS A 349 30.40 0.28 -13.81
C LYS A 349 29.59 1.54 -14.07
N PHE A 350 28.29 1.46 -13.77
CA PHE A 350 27.36 2.58 -13.96
C PHE A 350 27.72 3.77 -13.06
N GLY A 351 28.00 3.56 -11.79
CA GLY A 351 28.44 4.62 -10.86
C GLY A 351 29.72 5.31 -11.30
N ARG A 352 30.72 4.56 -11.82
CA ARG A 352 31.96 5.13 -12.36
C ARG A 352 31.75 5.95 -13.62
N ARG A 353 30.77 5.58 -14.47
CA ARG A 353 30.40 6.38 -15.64
C ARG A 353 29.71 7.67 -15.25
N MET A 354 28.77 7.61 -14.29
CA MET A 354 28.12 8.78 -13.69
C MET A 354 29.15 9.80 -13.16
N GLU A 355 30.14 9.33 -12.41
CA GLU A 355 31.23 10.20 -11.89
C GLU A 355 32.05 10.83 -13.01
N ARG A 356 32.42 10.07 -14.04
CA ARG A 356 33.23 10.57 -15.17
C ARG A 356 32.46 11.58 -16.04
N SER A 357 31.17 11.40 -16.23
CA SER A 357 30.32 12.32 -17.00
C SER A 357 29.91 13.55 -16.21
N GLY A 358 30.17 13.59 -14.90
CA GLY A 358 29.76 14.69 -14.04
C GLY A 358 28.27 14.70 -13.66
N LYS A 359 27.50 13.66 -14.02
CA LYS A 359 26.06 13.55 -13.74
C LYS A 359 25.74 13.03 -12.35
N GLY A 360 26.72 12.47 -11.65
CA GLY A 360 26.61 11.99 -10.28
C GLY A 360 27.95 11.55 -9.74
N GLY A 361 28.00 11.10 -8.48
CA GLY A 361 29.21 10.62 -7.81
C GLY A 361 29.27 9.10 -7.71
N TYR A 362 30.47 8.57 -7.53
CA TYR A 362 30.72 7.15 -7.26
C TYR A 362 31.03 6.93 -5.78
N ASN A 363 30.18 6.17 -5.08
CA ASN A 363 30.42 5.77 -3.70
C ASN A 363 31.41 4.59 -3.64
N ARG A 364 32.67 4.86 -3.30
CA ARG A 364 33.73 3.84 -3.22
C ARG A 364 33.51 2.81 -2.11
N GLN A 365 32.74 3.13 -1.05
CA GLN A 365 32.48 2.25 0.08
C GLN A 365 31.49 1.13 -0.27
N SER A 366 30.47 1.43 -1.08
CA SER A 366 29.45 0.48 -1.55
C SER A 366 29.64 0.03 -2.99
N ARG A 367 30.53 0.70 -3.76
CA ARG A 367 30.82 0.43 -5.17
C ARG A 367 29.59 0.60 -6.09
N ASP A 368 28.93 1.75 -5.95
CA ASP A 368 27.72 2.11 -6.67
C ASP A 368 27.59 3.63 -6.85
N VAL A 369 26.46 4.09 -7.39
CA VAL A 369 26.13 5.51 -7.45
C VAL A 369 26.00 6.06 -6.03
N CYS A 370 26.60 7.22 -5.78
CA CYS A 370 26.38 7.95 -4.54
C CYS A 370 25.02 8.66 -4.60
N VAL A 371 24.00 8.01 -4.07
CA VAL A 371 22.62 8.55 -4.05
C VAL A 371 22.45 9.79 -3.16
N ALA A 372 23.49 10.15 -2.38
CA ALA A 372 23.57 11.40 -1.63
C ALA A 372 24.30 12.52 -2.39
N ASP A 373 24.86 12.27 -3.58
CA ASP A 373 25.54 13.30 -4.39
C ASP A 373 24.52 14.32 -4.90
N HIS A 374 24.74 15.59 -4.61
CA HIS A 374 23.79 16.66 -4.95
C HIS A 374 23.60 16.86 -6.46
N ARG A 375 24.60 16.50 -7.29
CA ARG A 375 24.45 16.50 -8.76
C ARG A 375 23.55 15.37 -9.20
N TYR A 376 23.71 14.20 -8.59
CA TYR A 376 22.87 13.05 -8.88
C TYR A 376 21.41 13.30 -8.48
N THR A 377 21.16 13.76 -7.24
CA THR A 377 19.81 14.03 -6.75
C THR A 377 19.08 15.07 -7.61
N LYS A 378 19.81 16.12 -8.09
CA LYS A 378 19.25 17.09 -9.04
C LYS A 378 18.87 16.42 -10.37
N ASN A 379 19.79 15.69 -10.99
CA ASN A 379 19.54 15.08 -12.30
C ASN A 379 18.46 13.99 -12.23
N VAL A 380 18.41 13.21 -11.16
CA VAL A 380 17.39 12.17 -11.01
C VAL A 380 16.00 12.73 -10.76
N LEU A 381 15.87 13.85 -10.05
CA LEU A 381 14.62 14.57 -9.91
C LEU A 381 14.10 15.02 -11.29
N GLU A 382 14.95 15.66 -12.09
CA GLU A 382 14.60 16.07 -13.46
C GLU A 382 14.14 14.86 -14.30
N PHE A 383 14.83 13.74 -14.19
CA PHE A 383 14.46 12.50 -14.86
C PHE A 383 13.09 11.95 -14.39
N PHE A 384 12.80 11.93 -13.08
CA PHE A 384 11.52 11.49 -12.56
C PHE A 384 10.38 12.34 -13.10
N LEU A 385 10.51 13.66 -13.03
CA LEU A 385 9.46 14.58 -13.48
C LEU A 385 9.23 14.44 -15.00
N ASP A 386 10.29 14.36 -15.80
CA ASP A 386 10.21 14.15 -17.25
C ASP A 386 9.50 12.82 -17.60
N CYS A 387 9.88 11.71 -16.94
CA CYS A 387 9.23 10.41 -17.16
C CYS A 387 7.76 10.42 -16.72
N MET A 388 7.44 11.07 -15.60
CA MET A 388 6.05 11.19 -15.13
C MET A 388 5.17 11.95 -16.13
N GLU A 389 5.69 13.02 -16.71
CA GLU A 389 4.98 13.78 -17.75
C GLU A 389 4.88 13.00 -19.07
N LYS A 390 5.96 12.37 -19.53
CA LYS A 390 6.01 11.66 -20.82
C LYS A 390 5.15 10.40 -20.85
N PHE A 391 5.25 9.59 -19.80
CA PHE A 391 4.64 8.25 -19.76
C PHE A 391 3.46 8.16 -18.80
N ASP A 392 3.08 9.26 -18.18
CA ASP A 392 1.97 9.35 -17.22
C ASP A 392 2.10 8.37 -16.05
N ILE A 393 3.31 8.31 -15.47
CA ILE A 393 3.63 7.35 -14.40
C ILE A 393 2.95 7.76 -13.10
N ASN A 394 2.20 6.85 -12.47
CA ASN A 394 1.61 7.02 -11.15
C ASN A 394 2.19 6.08 -10.07
N TYR A 395 3.17 5.26 -10.43
CA TYR A 395 3.84 4.35 -9.52
C TYR A 395 5.34 4.28 -9.79
N TRP A 396 6.12 4.41 -8.73
CA TRP A 396 7.56 4.19 -8.76
C TRP A 396 7.97 3.09 -7.77
N LYS A 397 8.65 2.05 -8.29
CA LYS A 397 9.38 1.08 -7.48
C LYS A 397 10.83 1.52 -7.43
N LEU A 398 11.26 2.08 -6.28
CA LEU A 398 12.59 2.63 -6.08
C LEU A 398 13.48 1.62 -5.35
N ASP A 399 14.34 0.94 -6.09
CA ASP A 399 15.14 -0.18 -5.60
C ASP A 399 16.60 0.20 -5.31
N GLY A 400 16.87 0.38 -4.03
CA GLY A 400 18.20 0.58 -3.53
C GLY A 400 18.63 2.04 -3.33
N PHE A 401 18.79 2.40 -2.06
CA PHE A 401 19.29 3.70 -1.62
C PHE A 401 20.72 3.61 -1.07
N LEU A 402 21.06 4.41 -0.09
CA LEU A 402 22.41 4.52 0.45
C LEU A 402 22.81 3.29 1.29
N LEU A 403 23.54 2.35 0.71
CA LEU A 403 24.01 1.13 1.41
C LEU A 403 25.06 1.44 2.49
N LYS A 404 26.00 2.35 2.18
CA LYS A 404 27.06 2.81 3.10
C LYS A 404 27.28 4.30 2.93
N SER A 405 27.61 5.00 4.03
CA SER A 405 27.95 6.43 3.96
C SER A 405 29.11 6.67 3.00
N CYS A 406 28.97 7.66 2.12
CA CYS A 406 30.01 8.07 1.21
C CYS A 406 31.01 8.98 1.92
N LYS A 407 32.31 8.81 1.64
CA LYS A 407 33.42 9.59 2.23
C LYS A 407 33.99 10.65 1.29
N ASN A 408 33.40 10.83 0.11
CA ASN A 408 33.87 11.80 -0.87
C ASN A 408 33.25 13.19 -0.62
N ARG A 409 34.11 14.17 -0.25
CA ARG A 409 33.65 15.55 0.04
C ARG A 409 33.24 16.36 -1.20
N HIS A 410 33.59 15.88 -2.41
CA HIS A 410 33.23 16.55 -3.66
C HIS A 410 31.83 16.21 -4.19
N HIS A 411 31.08 15.39 -3.45
CA HIS A 411 29.69 15.02 -3.81
C HIS A 411 28.64 16.01 -3.30
N GLY A 412 29.05 17.09 -2.63
CA GLY A 412 28.15 18.11 -2.10
C GLY A 412 27.59 17.78 -0.71
N HIS A 413 27.37 16.50 -0.39
CA HIS A 413 26.92 16.09 0.95
C HIS A 413 28.02 16.22 2.01
N PRO A 414 27.70 16.45 3.29
CA PRO A 414 28.66 16.45 4.39
C PRO A 414 29.21 15.03 4.64
N VAL A 415 30.46 15.01 5.16
CA VAL A 415 31.18 13.76 5.46
C VAL A 415 31.59 13.74 6.93
N GLY A 416 31.30 12.64 7.63
CA GLY A 416 31.66 12.44 9.03
C GLY A 416 30.44 12.18 9.92
N GLY A 417 30.57 12.60 11.20
CA GLY A 417 29.60 12.23 12.24
C GLY A 417 29.80 10.80 12.75
N LYS A 418 29.14 10.46 13.86
CA LYS A 418 29.12 9.09 14.38
C LYS A 418 28.60 8.16 13.26
N HIS A 419 29.36 7.12 12.94
CA HIS A 419 29.00 6.12 11.89
C HIS A 419 28.66 6.70 10.49
N GLY A 420 29.12 7.92 10.16
CA GLY A 420 28.84 8.55 8.85
C GLY A 420 27.47 9.21 8.74
N MET A 421 26.83 9.50 9.89
CA MET A 421 25.47 10.00 9.97
C MET A 421 25.20 11.29 9.21
N TYR A 422 26.19 12.16 9.03
CA TYR A 422 25.98 13.38 8.23
C TYR A 422 25.55 13.07 6.78
N CYS A 423 26.18 12.05 6.18
CA CYS A 423 25.84 11.64 4.82
C CYS A 423 24.45 11.00 4.76
N PHE A 424 24.05 10.22 5.77
CA PHE A 424 22.71 9.62 5.83
C PHE A 424 21.61 10.67 6.01
N THR A 425 21.83 11.61 6.93
CA THR A 425 20.86 12.69 7.16
C THR A 425 20.66 13.53 5.90
N ASP A 426 21.76 13.99 5.28
CA ASP A 426 21.70 14.78 4.05
C ASP A 426 21.08 14.01 2.87
N CYS A 427 21.34 12.72 2.77
CA CYS A 427 20.71 11.84 1.78
C CYS A 427 19.18 11.89 1.92
N TRP A 428 18.67 11.68 3.13
CA TRP A 428 17.23 11.64 3.34
C TRP A 428 16.56 13.01 3.32
N GLU A 429 17.24 14.08 3.69
CA GLU A 429 16.77 15.46 3.45
C GLU A 429 16.52 15.70 1.95
N ASN A 430 17.44 15.26 1.07
CA ASN A 430 17.28 15.42 -0.37
C ASN A 430 16.22 14.48 -0.96
N TRP A 431 16.14 13.20 -0.52
CA TRP A 431 15.19 12.27 -1.10
C TRP A 431 13.76 12.53 -0.65
N THR A 432 13.53 12.99 0.57
CA THR A 432 12.20 13.44 1.00
C THR A 432 11.73 14.65 0.21
N ASP A 433 12.60 15.62 -0.07
CA ASP A 433 12.30 16.77 -0.95
C ASP A 433 11.98 16.31 -2.39
N ILE A 434 12.70 15.31 -2.93
CA ILE A 434 12.39 14.72 -4.24
C ILE A 434 10.98 14.12 -4.23
N PHE A 435 10.65 13.30 -3.23
CA PHE A 435 9.33 12.67 -3.14
C PHE A 435 8.20 13.70 -3.01
N GLU A 436 8.39 14.74 -2.20
CA GLU A 436 7.43 15.84 -2.12
C GLU A 436 7.19 16.52 -3.47
N LYS A 437 8.25 16.79 -4.23
CA LYS A 437 8.14 17.41 -5.57
C LYS A 437 7.44 16.50 -6.57
N MET A 438 7.67 15.19 -6.52
CA MET A 438 6.97 14.21 -7.35
C MET A 438 5.47 14.17 -7.01
N HIS A 439 5.10 14.16 -5.73
CA HIS A 439 3.71 14.25 -5.29
C HIS A 439 3.06 15.55 -5.73
N LEU A 440 3.72 16.69 -5.51
CA LEU A 440 3.21 18.00 -5.92
C LEU A 440 2.94 18.11 -7.42
N LEU A 441 3.73 17.43 -8.27
CA LEU A 441 3.45 17.37 -9.71
C LEU A 441 2.10 16.69 -9.96
N ARG A 442 1.89 15.50 -9.36
CA ARG A 442 0.65 14.75 -9.54
C ARG A 442 -0.57 15.41 -8.92
N GLU A 443 -0.43 15.99 -7.73
CA GLU A 443 -1.49 16.74 -7.07
C GLU A 443 -2.00 17.91 -7.93
N LYS A 444 -1.11 18.63 -8.61
CA LYS A 444 -1.47 19.70 -9.56
C LYS A 444 -2.26 19.19 -10.77
N GLU A 445 -2.04 17.95 -11.16
CA GLU A 445 -2.77 17.29 -12.26
C GLU A 445 -4.06 16.60 -11.79
N GLY A 446 -4.34 16.61 -10.48
CA GLY A 446 -5.47 15.88 -9.88
C GLY A 446 -5.32 14.36 -9.98
N LYS A 447 -4.08 13.87 -9.99
CA LYS A 447 -3.73 12.44 -10.10
C LYS A 447 -3.06 11.94 -8.83
N ASP A 448 -3.15 10.63 -8.62
CA ASP A 448 -2.44 9.93 -7.54
C ASP A 448 -0.99 9.64 -7.92
N LEU A 449 -0.15 9.45 -6.89
CA LEU A 449 1.18 8.89 -7.01
C LEU A 449 1.38 7.89 -5.88
N TRP A 450 2.00 6.76 -6.19
CA TRP A 450 2.44 5.79 -5.21
C TRP A 450 3.95 5.56 -5.33
N ILE A 451 4.68 5.85 -4.26
CA ILE A 451 6.12 5.60 -4.17
C ILE A 451 6.36 4.40 -3.25
N ASN A 452 6.97 3.35 -3.80
CA ASN A 452 7.39 2.18 -3.07
C ASN A 452 8.90 2.20 -2.85
N GLN A 453 9.33 2.35 -1.61
CA GLN A 453 10.74 2.28 -1.23
C GLN A 453 11.14 0.82 -1.00
N THR A 454 12.12 0.31 -1.75
CA THR A 454 12.58 -1.07 -1.58
C THR A 454 13.90 -1.13 -0.78
N SER A 455 15.01 -1.55 -1.36
CA SER A 455 16.22 -1.94 -0.62
C SER A 455 17.01 -0.77 -0.03
N TYR A 456 17.74 -1.07 1.03
CA TYR A 456 18.73 -0.19 1.68
C TYR A 456 18.15 1.09 2.29
N CYS A 457 16.98 0.96 2.86
CA CYS A 457 16.35 1.98 3.69
C CYS A 457 16.29 1.52 5.15
N ASN A 458 16.40 2.46 6.09
CA ASN A 458 16.07 2.17 7.48
C ASN A 458 14.54 2.14 7.66
N ALA A 459 14.04 1.19 8.41
CA ALA A 459 12.58 0.99 8.58
C ALA A 459 11.93 2.00 9.53
N SER A 460 12.13 3.29 9.26
CA SER A 460 11.50 4.37 10.03
C SER A 460 10.05 4.60 9.60
N PRO A 461 9.08 4.66 10.52
CA PRO A 461 7.69 4.93 10.17
C PRO A 461 7.47 6.33 9.61
N TRP A 462 8.35 7.29 9.88
CA TRP A 462 8.27 8.64 9.31
C TRP A 462 8.62 8.74 7.83
N HIS A 463 9.13 7.66 7.19
CA HIS A 463 9.17 7.58 5.73
C HIS A 463 7.78 7.66 5.11
N LEU A 464 6.74 7.23 5.85
CA LEU A 464 5.36 7.23 5.37
C LEU A 464 4.75 8.63 5.21
N MET A 465 5.40 9.66 5.69
CA MET A 465 5.06 11.06 5.36
C MET A 465 5.33 11.40 3.88
N TYR A 466 6.17 10.60 3.20
CA TYR A 466 6.71 10.89 1.87
C TYR A 466 6.50 9.77 0.85
N SER A 467 6.17 8.57 1.30
CA SER A 467 5.95 7.39 0.46
C SER A 467 4.86 6.49 1.05
N GLU A 468 4.21 5.67 0.22
CA GLU A 468 3.03 4.90 0.61
C GLU A 468 3.38 3.49 1.10
N SER A 469 4.44 2.88 0.55
CA SER A 469 4.85 1.53 0.91
C SER A 469 6.36 1.37 1.05
N PHE A 470 6.72 0.32 1.79
CA PHE A 470 8.09 0.07 2.20
C PHE A 470 8.38 -1.43 2.17
N TRP A 471 9.47 -1.85 1.51
CA TRP A 471 9.82 -3.26 1.44
C TRP A 471 10.37 -3.78 2.77
N MET A 472 10.00 -5.01 3.12
CA MET A 472 10.49 -5.68 4.31
C MET A 472 11.96 -6.06 4.17
N GLN A 473 12.87 -5.26 4.76
CA GLN A 473 14.32 -5.29 4.56
C GLN A 473 15.02 -6.59 4.99
N ASN A 474 14.39 -7.44 5.78
CA ASN A 474 14.96 -8.69 6.29
C ASN A 474 14.52 -9.93 5.49
N SER A 475 13.76 -9.74 4.41
CA SER A 475 13.33 -10.79 3.49
C SER A 475 14.20 -10.81 2.23
N GLY A 476 14.34 -11.95 1.58
CA GLY A 476 14.85 -12.04 0.23
C GLY A 476 13.73 -11.87 -0.80
N ASP A 477 14.07 -11.83 -2.10
CA ASP A 477 13.10 -11.72 -3.18
C ASP A 477 12.10 -12.87 -3.17
N ILE A 478 12.59 -14.09 -3.07
CA ILE A 478 11.81 -15.31 -2.86
C ILE A 478 12.57 -16.19 -1.86
N GLY A 479 11.86 -16.95 -1.05
CA GLY A 479 12.51 -17.81 -0.07
C GLY A 479 11.61 -18.93 0.43
N PHE A 480 12.26 -20.00 0.86
CA PHE A 480 11.65 -21.21 1.39
C PHE A 480 12.36 -21.61 2.68
N ILE A 481 11.62 -22.20 3.61
CA ILE A 481 12.29 -22.90 4.72
C ILE A 481 13.15 -24.02 4.16
N ASP A 482 14.41 -24.09 4.62
CA ASP A 482 15.33 -25.14 4.23
C ASP A 482 14.86 -26.49 4.79
N LYS A 483 14.68 -27.48 3.91
CA LYS A 483 14.28 -28.85 4.29
C LYS A 483 15.30 -29.52 5.21
N THR A 484 16.58 -29.15 5.09
CA THR A 484 17.66 -29.76 5.88
C THR A 484 17.77 -29.24 7.30
N THR A 485 17.48 -27.92 7.49
CA THR A 485 17.57 -27.27 8.81
C THR A 485 16.28 -27.31 9.61
N SER A 486 15.11 -27.31 8.97
CA SER A 486 13.81 -27.40 9.64
C SER A 486 13.36 -28.83 9.91
N GLY A 487 14.05 -29.84 9.33
CA GLY A 487 13.72 -31.24 9.42
C GLY A 487 12.34 -31.59 8.84
N GLU A 488 11.92 -32.85 8.99
CA GLU A 488 10.62 -33.33 8.54
C GLU A 488 9.42 -32.61 9.22
N LYS A 489 9.69 -31.91 10.33
CA LYS A 489 8.64 -31.27 11.16
C LYS A 489 7.89 -30.14 10.47
N LEU A 490 8.50 -29.49 9.46
CA LEU A 490 7.93 -28.34 8.75
C LEU A 490 7.89 -28.54 7.22
N CYS A 491 8.02 -29.78 6.76
CA CYS A 491 8.03 -30.12 5.33
C CYS A 491 6.62 -30.36 4.80
N GLY A 492 5.89 -29.30 4.53
CA GLY A 492 4.70 -29.32 3.67
C GLY A 492 5.07 -29.20 2.18
N SER A 493 4.12 -28.76 1.38
CA SER A 493 4.34 -28.38 -0.02
C SER A 493 5.34 -27.21 -0.13
N ASP A 494 5.78 -26.88 -1.34
CA ASP A 494 6.62 -25.70 -1.55
C ASP A 494 5.92 -24.42 -1.13
N ILE A 495 4.59 -24.36 -1.25
CA ILE A 495 3.78 -23.23 -0.79
C ILE A 495 3.78 -23.15 0.74
N ASP A 496 3.64 -24.26 1.44
CA ASP A 496 3.72 -24.28 2.90
C ASP A 496 5.09 -23.81 3.40
N ARG A 497 6.15 -24.22 2.74
CA ARG A 497 7.52 -23.79 3.05
C ARG A 497 7.75 -22.31 2.76
N MET A 498 7.21 -21.79 1.66
CA MET A 498 7.27 -20.37 1.30
C MET A 498 6.49 -19.51 2.29
N LEU A 499 5.23 -19.86 2.58
CA LEU A 499 4.41 -19.17 3.59
C LEU A 499 5.12 -19.14 4.95
N THR A 500 5.63 -20.29 5.41
CA THR A 500 6.35 -20.35 6.70
C THR A 500 7.60 -19.46 6.69
N TYR A 501 8.38 -19.43 5.61
CA TYR A 501 9.53 -18.53 5.46
C TYR A 501 9.10 -17.07 5.50
N ARG A 502 8.13 -16.70 4.66
CA ARG A 502 7.69 -15.30 4.54
C ARG A 502 7.09 -14.78 5.85
N ASP A 503 6.20 -15.54 6.45
CA ASP A 503 5.56 -15.14 7.71
C ASP A 503 6.57 -15.10 8.86
N SER A 504 7.59 -15.99 8.89
CA SER A 504 8.68 -15.88 9.87
C SER A 504 9.45 -14.56 9.77
N LYS A 505 9.53 -13.95 8.57
CA LYS A 505 10.18 -12.64 8.40
C LYS A 505 9.33 -11.50 8.96
N TYR A 506 7.99 -11.57 8.89
CA TYR A 506 7.11 -10.64 9.58
C TYR A 506 7.27 -10.73 11.11
N PHE A 507 7.33 -11.95 11.66
CA PHE A 507 7.59 -12.15 13.09
C PHE A 507 8.99 -11.68 13.49
N ASP A 508 10.04 -11.98 12.72
CA ASP A 508 11.39 -11.47 12.98
C ASP A 508 11.41 -9.94 12.99
N PHE A 509 10.74 -9.30 12.03
CA PHE A 509 10.70 -7.86 11.91
C PHE A 509 9.97 -7.20 13.10
N HIS A 510 8.76 -7.65 13.43
CA HIS A 510 7.92 -7.01 14.43
C HIS A 510 8.17 -7.48 15.86
N ARG A 511 8.43 -8.79 16.09
CA ARG A 511 8.56 -9.36 17.44
C ARG A 511 10.01 -9.45 17.89
N LYS A 512 10.91 -9.96 17.05
CA LYS A 512 12.32 -10.14 17.43
C LYS A 512 13.12 -8.85 17.29
N ARG A 513 13.00 -8.16 16.17
CA ARG A 513 13.70 -6.88 15.90
C ARG A 513 12.92 -5.68 16.39
N GLN A 514 11.68 -5.84 16.73
CA GLN A 514 10.80 -4.86 17.36
C GLN A 514 10.68 -3.55 16.57
N TYR A 515 10.64 -3.61 15.22
CA TYR A 515 10.35 -2.45 14.41
C TYR A 515 8.92 -1.98 14.63
N GLN A 516 8.76 -0.69 14.87
CA GLN A 516 7.49 -0.01 15.01
C GLN A 516 7.05 0.54 13.66
N PHE A 517 6.40 -0.31 12.85
CA PHE A 517 6.01 0.01 11.47
C PHE A 517 4.68 -0.67 11.14
N PRO A 518 3.70 -0.01 10.45
CA PRO A 518 2.41 -0.62 10.16
C PRO A 518 2.52 -1.70 9.08
N LEU A 519 1.84 -2.84 9.29
CA LEU A 519 1.77 -3.93 8.32
C LEU A 519 1.10 -3.49 7.01
N SER A 520 0.13 -2.59 7.09
CA SER A 520 -0.60 -2.08 5.91
C SER A 520 0.29 -1.39 4.88
N ASN A 521 1.39 -0.77 5.31
CA ASN A 521 2.35 -0.09 4.44
C ASN A 521 3.56 -0.97 4.08
N MET A 522 3.56 -2.22 4.57
CA MET A 522 4.66 -3.15 4.31
C MET A 522 4.41 -3.93 3.02
N TYR A 523 5.45 -4.03 2.20
CA TYR A 523 5.45 -4.72 0.92
C TYR A 523 6.50 -5.85 0.93
N ASN A 524 6.19 -6.99 0.31
CA ASN A 524 7.06 -8.15 0.31
C ASN A 524 6.87 -9.04 -0.94
N HIS A 525 7.12 -8.52 -2.16
CA HIS A 525 7.04 -9.26 -3.44
C HIS A 525 5.97 -10.37 -3.45
N GLU A 526 4.70 -10.02 -3.27
CA GLU A 526 3.59 -10.98 -3.25
C GLU A 526 2.30 -10.33 -3.78
N PRO A 527 1.42 -11.14 -4.42
CA PRO A 527 1.54 -12.57 -4.67
C PRO A 527 2.49 -12.91 -5.83
N ILE A 528 3.20 -14.05 -5.71
CA ILE A 528 4.12 -14.56 -6.75
C ILE A 528 3.56 -15.85 -7.35
N TYR A 529 3.28 -15.83 -8.65
CA TYR A 529 3.06 -17.02 -9.49
C TYR A 529 3.56 -16.75 -10.89
N GLY A 530 4.90 -16.66 -11.03
CA GLY A 530 5.61 -16.28 -12.24
C GLY A 530 6.64 -17.32 -12.67
N ASN A 531 6.91 -17.37 -13.95
CA ASN A 531 7.80 -18.35 -14.60
C ASN A 531 9.18 -18.43 -13.95
N THR A 532 9.76 -17.30 -13.58
CA THR A 532 11.12 -17.24 -13.04
C THR A 532 11.20 -17.62 -11.57
N ALA A 533 10.07 -17.63 -10.85
CA ALA A 533 10.00 -18.08 -9.46
C ALA A 533 10.11 -19.61 -9.30
N LYS A 534 9.82 -20.37 -10.36
CA LYS A 534 9.87 -21.84 -10.38
C LYS A 534 9.00 -22.49 -9.29
N ILE A 535 7.82 -21.92 -9.05
CA ILE A 535 6.81 -22.41 -8.12
C ILE A 535 5.67 -22.99 -8.95
N HIS A 536 5.18 -24.16 -8.57
CA HIS A 536 3.98 -24.76 -9.14
C HIS A 536 2.96 -24.93 -8.03
N MET A 537 1.72 -24.52 -8.30
CA MET A 537 0.60 -24.58 -7.38
C MET A 537 -0.57 -25.34 -8.02
N THR A 538 -1.24 -26.15 -7.22
CA THR A 538 -2.62 -26.56 -7.53
C THR A 538 -3.57 -25.42 -7.24
N ASP A 539 -4.80 -25.47 -7.77
CA ASP A 539 -5.83 -24.45 -7.52
C ASP A 539 -6.08 -24.27 -6.01
N GLU A 540 -6.09 -25.37 -5.23
CA GLU A 540 -6.28 -25.30 -3.78
C GLU A 540 -5.08 -24.70 -3.04
N GLU A 541 -3.84 -24.99 -3.46
CA GLU A 541 -2.65 -24.36 -2.90
C GLU A 541 -2.62 -22.86 -3.23
N PHE A 542 -3.01 -22.48 -4.45
CA PHE A 542 -3.13 -21.08 -4.85
C PHE A 542 -4.18 -20.35 -3.99
N ARG A 543 -5.34 -20.98 -3.74
CA ARG A 543 -6.37 -20.46 -2.83
C ARG A 543 -5.83 -20.21 -1.43
N LYS A 544 -5.21 -21.23 -0.82
CA LYS A 544 -4.64 -21.15 0.53
C LYS A 544 -3.59 -20.04 0.63
N TYR A 545 -2.72 -19.97 -0.36
CA TYR A 545 -1.69 -18.94 -0.46
C TYR A 545 -2.29 -17.54 -0.50
N MET A 546 -3.18 -17.28 -1.45
CA MET A 546 -3.80 -15.97 -1.66
C MET A 546 -4.59 -15.50 -0.43
N TYR A 547 -5.41 -16.37 0.15
CA TYR A 547 -6.18 -16.05 1.35
C TYR A 547 -5.27 -15.81 2.56
N MET A 548 -4.23 -16.61 2.79
CA MET A 548 -3.34 -16.41 3.93
C MET A 548 -2.61 -15.07 3.84
N ILE A 549 -2.04 -14.74 2.68
CA ILE A 549 -1.34 -13.46 2.52
C ILE A 549 -2.28 -12.24 2.61
N SER A 550 -3.58 -12.40 2.28
CA SER A 550 -4.56 -11.32 2.39
C SER A 550 -4.71 -10.84 3.85
N THR A 551 -4.57 -11.73 4.81
CA THR A 551 -4.74 -11.41 6.23
C THR A 551 -3.56 -10.67 6.85
N ARG A 552 -2.42 -10.55 6.15
CA ARG A 552 -1.32 -9.67 6.54
C ARG A 552 -1.72 -8.19 6.52
N GLY A 553 -2.77 -7.83 5.78
CA GLY A 553 -3.37 -6.50 5.77
C GLY A 553 -2.62 -5.47 4.95
N THR A 554 -1.69 -5.87 4.08
CA THR A 554 -0.98 -4.93 3.19
C THR A 554 -1.96 -4.22 2.25
N ALA A 555 -1.77 -2.91 2.08
CA ALA A 555 -2.50 -2.13 1.10
C ALA A 555 -2.00 -2.36 -0.33
N PHE A 556 -0.80 -2.89 -0.48
CA PHE A 556 -0.10 -2.97 -1.74
C PHE A 556 0.02 -4.42 -2.24
N TRP A 557 -0.68 -4.71 -3.33
CA TRP A 557 -0.76 -6.00 -4.00
C TRP A 557 -0.13 -5.91 -5.38
N GLU A 558 1.08 -6.41 -5.51
CA GLU A 558 1.82 -6.44 -6.75
C GLU A 558 1.77 -7.86 -7.33
N LEU A 559 0.95 -8.05 -8.36
CA LEU A 559 0.68 -9.33 -9.00
C LEU A 559 1.88 -9.71 -9.89
N TYR A 560 2.74 -10.56 -9.37
CA TYR A 560 3.89 -11.12 -10.10
C TYR A 560 3.48 -12.41 -10.79
N TYR A 561 2.68 -12.28 -11.83
CA TYR A 561 2.04 -13.38 -12.53
C TYR A 561 2.61 -13.62 -13.90
N SER A 562 2.69 -14.91 -14.32
CA SER A 562 2.84 -15.32 -15.70
C SER A 562 1.57 -16.01 -16.15
N PHE A 563 0.89 -15.45 -17.13
CA PHE A 563 -0.45 -15.89 -17.56
C PHE A 563 -0.51 -17.37 -17.96
N ASN A 564 0.56 -17.93 -18.52
CA ASN A 564 0.66 -19.32 -18.95
C ASN A 564 0.65 -20.35 -17.80
N LEU A 565 0.79 -19.90 -16.53
CA LEU A 565 0.70 -20.76 -15.35
C LEU A 565 -0.72 -20.88 -14.80
N PHE A 566 -1.62 -19.98 -15.20
CA PHE A 566 -2.96 -19.89 -14.64
C PHE A 566 -3.94 -20.85 -15.29
N THR A 567 -4.68 -21.59 -14.47
CA THR A 567 -5.89 -22.29 -14.88
C THR A 567 -7.08 -21.32 -14.90
N PRO A 568 -8.19 -21.62 -15.60
CA PRO A 568 -9.42 -20.83 -15.51
C PRO A 568 -9.93 -20.68 -14.05
N ASP A 569 -9.79 -21.71 -13.22
CA ASP A 569 -10.23 -21.68 -11.83
C ASP A 569 -9.30 -20.82 -10.95
N MET A 570 -7.99 -20.75 -11.25
CA MET A 570 -7.08 -19.83 -10.56
C MET A 570 -7.44 -18.35 -10.82
N TRP A 571 -7.88 -17.98 -12.01
CA TRP A 571 -8.38 -16.63 -12.27
C TRP A 571 -9.63 -16.31 -11.43
N LEU A 572 -10.56 -17.26 -11.28
CA LEU A 572 -11.73 -17.10 -10.42
C LEU A 572 -11.34 -17.00 -8.94
N ILE A 573 -10.40 -17.82 -8.47
CA ILE A 573 -9.88 -17.75 -7.09
C ILE A 573 -9.22 -16.38 -6.83
N ASN A 574 -8.40 -15.92 -7.78
CA ASN A 574 -7.78 -14.59 -7.69
C ASN A 574 -8.82 -13.47 -7.58
N ALA A 575 -9.87 -13.53 -8.41
CA ALA A 575 -10.97 -12.57 -8.39
C ALA A 575 -11.72 -12.57 -7.04
N ASP A 576 -12.00 -13.76 -6.50
CA ASP A 576 -12.66 -13.94 -5.21
C ASP A 576 -11.83 -13.33 -4.07
N VAL A 577 -10.53 -13.63 -4.00
CA VAL A 577 -9.64 -13.08 -2.96
C VAL A 577 -9.48 -11.57 -3.11
N LEU A 578 -9.33 -11.05 -4.32
CA LEU A 578 -9.25 -9.58 -4.53
C LEU A 578 -10.56 -8.88 -4.15
N SER A 579 -11.72 -9.51 -4.37
CA SER A 579 -13.02 -8.99 -3.89
C SER A 579 -13.10 -9.02 -2.37
N PHE A 580 -12.72 -10.13 -1.74
CA PHE A 580 -12.65 -10.25 -0.28
C PHE A 580 -11.79 -9.16 0.35
N ILE A 581 -10.61 -8.90 -0.21
CA ILE A 581 -9.71 -7.85 0.29
C ILE A 581 -10.35 -6.47 0.10
N ARG A 582 -10.91 -6.18 -1.05
CA ARG A 582 -11.53 -4.88 -1.35
C ARG A 582 -12.68 -4.56 -0.40
N GLU A 583 -13.54 -5.53 -0.15
CA GLU A 583 -14.69 -5.39 0.73
C GLU A 583 -14.29 -5.23 2.21
N ASN A 584 -13.17 -5.82 2.60
CA ASN A 584 -12.73 -5.86 3.99
C ASN A 584 -11.46 -5.06 4.27
N PHE A 585 -10.99 -4.21 3.36
CA PHE A 585 -9.72 -3.51 3.52
C PHE A 585 -9.70 -2.57 4.73
N CYS A 586 -10.82 -1.92 5.06
CA CYS A 586 -10.93 -1.10 6.27
C CYS A 586 -10.62 -1.88 7.56
N ILE A 587 -10.93 -3.19 7.59
CA ILE A 587 -10.59 -4.10 8.68
C ILE A 587 -9.14 -4.57 8.53
N LEU A 588 -8.80 -5.17 7.39
CA LEU A 588 -7.51 -5.83 7.13
C LEU A 588 -6.30 -4.90 7.33
N ARG A 589 -6.41 -3.63 6.97
CA ARG A 589 -5.31 -2.65 7.16
C ARG A 589 -4.89 -2.46 8.63
N ASN A 590 -5.67 -2.92 9.60
CA ASN A 590 -5.36 -2.87 11.02
C ASN A 590 -4.73 -4.17 11.55
N SER A 591 -4.19 -5.00 10.67
CA SER A 591 -3.66 -6.33 10.99
C SER A 591 -2.52 -6.31 12.01
N LYS A 592 -2.53 -7.29 12.89
CA LYS A 592 -1.53 -7.58 13.93
C LYS A 592 -1.17 -9.05 13.92
N LEU A 593 0.05 -9.37 14.36
CA LEU A 593 0.51 -10.75 14.51
C LEU A 593 -0.09 -11.41 15.76
N ILE A 594 -0.56 -12.64 15.63
CA ILE A 594 -0.98 -13.49 16.76
C ILE A 594 -0.22 -14.82 16.75
N GLY A 595 -0.09 -15.45 17.93
CA GLY A 595 0.69 -16.68 18.09
C GLY A 595 2.21 -16.45 18.09
N GLU A 596 2.97 -17.49 17.72
CA GLU A 596 4.43 -17.51 17.76
C GLU A 596 5.03 -17.56 16.35
N SER A 597 6.35 -17.35 16.22
CA SER A 597 7.00 -17.39 14.91
C SER A 597 6.86 -18.76 14.23
N PRO A 598 6.40 -18.82 12.96
CA PRO A 598 6.11 -20.07 12.28
C PRO A 598 7.34 -20.97 12.05
N ASP A 599 8.55 -20.42 12.02
CA ASP A 599 9.80 -21.19 11.90
C ASP A 599 10.09 -22.08 13.12
N THR A 600 9.43 -21.83 14.25
CA THR A 600 9.46 -22.73 15.43
C THR A 600 8.52 -23.93 15.29
N GLY A 601 7.64 -23.93 14.28
CA GLY A 601 6.58 -24.91 14.10
C GLY A 601 5.33 -24.64 14.93
N SER A 602 5.25 -23.51 15.60
CA SER A 602 4.09 -23.10 16.42
C SER A 602 2.98 -22.52 15.57
N VAL A 603 1.75 -22.64 16.04
CA VAL A 603 0.58 -21.98 15.40
C VAL A 603 0.72 -20.47 15.48
N TYR A 604 0.39 -19.82 14.40
CA TYR A 604 0.46 -18.36 14.23
C TYR A 604 -0.66 -17.86 13.34
N GLY A 605 -0.79 -16.53 13.24
CA GLY A 605 -1.70 -15.90 12.31
C GLY A 605 -1.72 -14.40 12.41
N TYR A 606 -2.82 -13.85 11.92
CA TYR A 606 -3.06 -12.41 11.88
C TYR A 606 -4.45 -12.09 12.40
N SER A 607 -4.60 -10.97 13.08
CA SER A 607 -5.86 -10.48 13.61
C SER A 607 -6.04 -9.01 13.24
N ALA A 608 -7.15 -8.68 12.61
CA ALA A 608 -7.46 -7.33 12.14
C ALA A 608 -8.87 -6.93 12.58
N TRP A 609 -9.04 -5.71 13.10
CA TRP A 609 -10.31 -5.24 13.63
C TRP A 609 -10.59 -3.79 13.26
N GLU A 610 -11.85 -3.50 12.99
CA GLU A 610 -12.41 -2.16 12.88
C GLU A 610 -13.73 -2.15 13.64
N ASN A 611 -13.81 -1.46 14.77
CA ASN A 611 -14.91 -1.54 15.72
C ASN A 611 -15.17 -2.99 16.19
N ALA A 612 -16.39 -3.49 16.02
CA ALA A 612 -16.79 -4.88 16.36
C ALA A 612 -16.70 -5.83 15.16
N ASN A 613 -16.08 -5.41 14.03
CA ASN A 613 -15.86 -6.23 12.86
C ASN A 613 -14.42 -6.70 12.81
N GLY A 614 -14.20 -7.99 12.66
CA GLY A 614 -12.86 -8.56 12.70
C GLY A 614 -12.62 -9.68 11.72
N ILE A 615 -11.36 -9.84 11.31
CA ILE A 615 -10.86 -10.97 10.53
C ILE A 615 -9.67 -11.55 11.26
N VAL A 616 -9.73 -12.84 11.55
CA VAL A 616 -8.66 -13.58 12.24
C VAL A 616 -8.27 -14.78 11.40
N SER A 617 -6.98 -14.85 11.03
CA SER A 617 -6.40 -16.05 10.41
C SER A 617 -5.54 -16.79 11.41
N VAL A 618 -5.55 -18.13 11.33
CA VAL A 618 -4.64 -19.00 12.06
C VAL A 618 -4.11 -20.08 11.15
N ARG A 619 -2.82 -20.40 11.27
CA ARG A 619 -2.16 -21.45 10.48
C ARG A 619 -1.31 -22.35 11.38
N ASN A 620 -1.44 -23.66 11.16
CA ASN A 620 -0.53 -24.66 11.70
C ASN A 620 0.61 -24.91 10.69
N PRO A 621 1.86 -24.49 10.93
CA PRO A 621 2.96 -24.70 9.98
C PRO A 621 3.60 -26.07 10.07
N ALA A 622 3.21 -26.90 11.05
CA ALA A 622 3.85 -28.18 11.36
C ALA A 622 3.13 -29.38 10.74
N ASN A 623 3.88 -30.51 10.61
CA ASN A 623 3.41 -31.81 10.14
C ASN A 623 2.65 -32.60 11.21
N LYS A 624 2.10 -31.95 12.20
CA LYS A 624 1.30 -32.57 13.29
C LYS A 624 0.10 -31.70 13.63
N LYS A 625 -0.95 -32.35 14.12
CA LYS A 625 -2.11 -31.67 14.68
C LYS A 625 -1.70 -30.82 15.90
N GLN A 626 -2.24 -29.60 16.01
CA GLN A 626 -2.01 -28.68 17.12
C GLN A 626 -3.32 -28.01 17.54
N SER A 627 -3.45 -27.78 18.87
CA SER A 627 -4.51 -26.95 19.42
C SER A 627 -4.01 -25.52 19.60
N PHE A 628 -4.88 -24.55 19.38
CA PHE A 628 -4.58 -23.14 19.55
C PHE A 628 -5.79 -22.40 20.15
N SER A 629 -5.51 -21.42 21.01
CA SER A 629 -6.55 -20.57 21.61
C SER A 629 -6.10 -19.13 21.62
N PHE A 630 -7.05 -18.21 21.40
CA PHE A 630 -6.85 -16.76 21.53
C PHE A 630 -8.05 -16.11 22.20
N ILE A 631 -7.81 -14.98 22.86
CA ILE A 631 -8.85 -14.19 23.54
C ILE A 631 -9.22 -13.02 22.63
N LEU A 632 -10.51 -12.74 22.51
CA LEU A 632 -11.06 -11.59 21.79
C LEU A 632 -10.88 -10.33 22.65
N ASP A 633 -9.68 -9.77 22.68
CA ASP A 633 -9.32 -8.64 23.54
C ASP A 633 -8.57 -7.52 22.79
N ARG A 634 -8.21 -6.49 23.52
CA ARG A 634 -7.49 -5.34 22.98
C ARG A 634 -6.10 -5.69 22.40
N ILE A 635 -5.45 -6.73 22.89
CA ILE A 635 -4.12 -7.15 22.41
C ILE A 635 -4.20 -7.56 20.96
N ILE A 636 -5.23 -8.30 20.58
CA ILE A 636 -5.47 -8.71 19.19
C ILE A 636 -6.28 -7.70 18.39
N GLY A 637 -6.69 -6.59 19.00
CA GLY A 637 -7.33 -5.44 18.33
C GLY A 637 -8.82 -5.27 18.57
N VAL A 638 -9.47 -6.15 19.33
CA VAL A 638 -10.90 -6.04 19.64
C VAL A 638 -11.14 -4.86 20.59
N VAL A 639 -12.17 -4.06 20.29
CA VAL A 639 -12.56 -2.93 21.14
C VAL A 639 -13.35 -3.40 22.36
N GLU A 640 -13.14 -2.77 23.52
CA GLU A 640 -13.98 -3.01 24.70
C GLU A 640 -15.44 -2.72 24.40
N GLY A 641 -16.34 -3.59 24.87
CA GLY A 641 -17.77 -3.49 24.64
C GLY A 641 -18.24 -4.08 23.30
N ALA A 642 -17.36 -4.70 22.51
CA ALA A 642 -17.80 -5.51 21.35
C ALA A 642 -18.59 -6.70 21.84
N GLU A 643 -19.85 -6.85 21.39
CA GLU A 643 -20.80 -7.86 21.84
C GLU A 643 -21.61 -8.45 20.68
N ASN A 644 -22.16 -9.64 20.89
CA ASN A 644 -23.09 -10.29 19.98
C ASN A 644 -22.57 -10.53 18.55
N MET A 645 -21.26 -10.68 18.38
CA MET A 645 -20.65 -10.92 17.08
C MET A 645 -20.97 -12.33 16.56
N THR A 646 -21.36 -12.42 15.30
CA THR A 646 -21.47 -13.68 14.56
C THR A 646 -20.10 -14.02 14.00
N CYS A 647 -19.71 -15.29 14.00
CA CYS A 647 -18.47 -15.77 13.40
C CYS A 647 -18.79 -16.60 12.14
N VAL A 648 -18.13 -16.31 11.04
CA VAL A 648 -18.21 -17.08 9.79
C VAL A 648 -16.81 -17.56 9.43
N THR A 649 -16.68 -18.83 9.03
CA THR A 649 -15.43 -19.36 8.49
C THR A 649 -15.30 -18.99 7.02
N VAL A 650 -14.32 -18.18 6.67
CA VAL A 650 -14.04 -17.77 5.28
C VAL A 650 -13.18 -18.82 4.58
N LEU A 651 -12.19 -19.37 5.28
CA LEU A 651 -11.35 -20.45 4.79
C LEU A 651 -11.12 -21.49 5.91
N PRO A 652 -11.25 -22.79 5.62
CA PRO A 652 -11.83 -23.37 4.42
C PRO A 652 -13.31 -22.97 4.26
N TYR A 653 -13.80 -23.02 3.02
CA TYR A 653 -15.19 -22.68 2.71
C TYR A 653 -16.18 -23.41 3.64
N THR A 654 -17.19 -22.69 4.12
CA THR A 654 -18.26 -23.24 4.94
C THR A 654 -19.64 -22.92 4.36
N GLU A 655 -20.63 -23.79 4.64
CA GLU A 655 -22.01 -23.64 4.20
C GLU A 655 -22.92 -23.06 5.29
N LYS A 656 -22.37 -22.83 6.48
CA LYS A 656 -23.12 -22.31 7.64
C LYS A 656 -22.25 -21.36 8.44
N PRO A 657 -22.79 -20.23 8.93
CA PRO A 657 -22.13 -19.44 9.94
C PRO A 657 -22.06 -20.21 11.28
N ASP A 658 -21.11 -19.86 12.14
CA ASP A 658 -21.11 -20.30 13.52
C ASP A 658 -22.36 -19.74 14.26
N GLU A 659 -23.14 -20.60 14.91
CA GLU A 659 -24.35 -20.18 15.64
C GLU A 659 -24.02 -19.50 16.98
N ARG A 660 -22.78 -19.68 17.50
CA ARG A 660 -22.30 -19.05 18.71
C ARG A 660 -22.16 -17.53 18.50
N LYS A 661 -22.62 -16.76 19.49
CA LYS A 661 -22.32 -15.33 19.57
C LYS A 661 -21.09 -15.10 20.44
N TYR A 662 -20.25 -14.21 20.00
CA TYR A 662 -18.98 -13.86 20.63
C TYR A 662 -19.00 -12.43 21.17
N SER A 663 -18.27 -12.19 22.26
CA SER A 663 -18.13 -10.89 22.88
C SER A 663 -16.68 -10.63 23.30
N TYR A 664 -16.34 -9.39 23.61
CA TYR A 664 -15.05 -9.03 24.19
C TYR A 664 -14.76 -9.88 25.43
N GLY A 665 -13.56 -10.44 25.50
CA GLY A 665 -13.11 -11.34 26.57
C GLY A 665 -13.36 -12.83 26.30
N ASP A 666 -14.14 -13.19 25.27
CA ASP A 666 -14.38 -14.61 24.92
C ASP A 666 -13.11 -15.27 24.39
N THR A 667 -12.95 -16.55 24.76
CA THR A 667 -11.88 -17.39 24.23
C THR A 667 -12.38 -18.21 23.03
N VAL A 668 -11.61 -18.16 21.94
CA VAL A 668 -11.77 -19.01 20.77
C VAL A 668 -10.71 -20.10 20.81
N SER A 669 -11.14 -21.38 20.84
CA SER A 669 -10.25 -22.54 20.85
C SER A 669 -10.53 -23.41 19.66
N LEU A 670 -9.48 -23.92 18.99
CA LEU A 670 -9.61 -24.77 17.82
C LEU A 670 -8.45 -25.75 17.69
N ASP A 671 -8.70 -26.85 17.04
CA ASP A 671 -7.72 -27.83 16.59
C ASP A 671 -7.45 -27.62 15.10
N LEU A 672 -6.18 -27.66 14.72
CA LEU A 672 -5.69 -27.49 13.35
C LEU A 672 -4.95 -28.75 12.90
N GLU A 673 -5.35 -29.28 11.77
CA GLU A 673 -4.61 -30.36 11.10
C GLU A 673 -3.25 -29.86 10.57
N PRO A 674 -2.33 -30.74 10.18
CA PRO A 674 -1.06 -30.32 9.57
C PRO A 674 -1.25 -29.38 8.39
N HIS A 675 -0.56 -28.24 8.39
CA HIS A 675 -0.59 -27.21 7.35
C HIS A 675 -1.96 -26.56 7.11
N GLU A 676 -2.92 -26.76 8.02
CA GLU A 676 -4.24 -26.17 7.92
C GLU A 676 -4.19 -24.66 8.15
N ILE A 677 -4.96 -23.96 7.34
CA ILE A 677 -5.24 -22.51 7.47
C ILE A 677 -6.73 -22.36 7.74
N ARG A 678 -7.10 -21.60 8.76
CA ARG A 678 -8.47 -21.13 8.99
C ARG A 678 -8.52 -19.63 9.04
N ILE A 679 -9.56 -19.06 8.41
CA ILE A 679 -9.83 -17.63 8.43
C ILE A 679 -11.26 -17.44 8.87
N PHE A 680 -11.46 -16.61 9.90
CA PHE A 680 -12.73 -16.28 10.51
C PHE A 680 -13.06 -14.81 10.28
N LYS A 681 -14.32 -14.52 9.99
CA LYS A 681 -14.87 -13.16 9.99
C LYS A 681 -15.87 -13.03 11.12
N PHE A 682 -15.63 -12.07 12.01
CA PHE A 682 -16.51 -11.69 13.11
C PHE A 682 -17.24 -10.41 12.74
N THR A 683 -18.56 -10.34 12.97
CA THR A 683 -19.35 -9.15 12.70
C THR A 683 -20.60 -9.09 13.58
N ASN A 684 -20.98 -7.90 14.03
CA ASN A 684 -22.28 -7.65 14.65
C ASN A 684 -23.22 -6.86 13.73
N GLU A 685 -22.81 -6.60 12.50
CA GLU A 685 -23.61 -5.90 11.50
C GLU A 685 -24.43 -6.89 10.67
N ASN A 686 -25.55 -6.41 10.14
CA ASN A 686 -26.31 -7.18 9.14
C ASN A 686 -25.49 -7.27 7.87
N THR A 687 -25.35 -8.48 7.34
CA THR A 687 -24.68 -8.71 6.06
C THR A 687 -25.50 -8.11 4.91
N SER A 688 -24.85 -7.76 3.82
CA SER A 688 -25.53 -7.27 2.61
C SER A 688 -26.53 -8.31 2.11
N PRO A 689 -27.72 -7.91 1.63
CA PRO A 689 -28.65 -8.86 1.05
C PRO A 689 -28.04 -9.66 -0.10
N LEU A 690 -28.35 -10.94 -0.15
CA LEU A 690 -27.97 -11.80 -1.27
C LEU A 690 -28.67 -11.32 -2.56
N LYS A 691 -27.90 -11.22 -3.65
CA LYS A 691 -28.39 -10.78 -4.97
C LYS A 691 -27.80 -11.62 -6.08
N LEU A 692 -28.61 -11.90 -7.08
CA LEU A 692 -28.15 -12.42 -8.34
C LEU A 692 -27.56 -11.26 -9.17
N THR A 693 -26.33 -11.39 -9.62
CA THR A 693 -25.63 -10.38 -10.43
C THR A 693 -25.55 -10.74 -11.90
N GLU A 694 -25.56 -12.04 -12.23
CA GLU A 694 -25.56 -12.54 -13.61
C GLU A 694 -26.23 -13.92 -13.70
N ALA A 695 -26.94 -14.16 -14.81
CA ALA A 695 -27.39 -15.49 -15.20
C ALA A 695 -27.31 -15.62 -16.72
N LYS A 696 -26.54 -16.60 -17.20
CA LYS A 696 -26.37 -16.82 -18.64
C LYS A 696 -26.09 -18.26 -19.00
N PHE A 697 -26.39 -18.63 -20.24
CA PHE A 697 -25.93 -19.89 -20.81
C PHE A 697 -24.43 -19.82 -21.08
N ILE A 698 -23.70 -20.87 -20.67
CA ILE A 698 -22.30 -21.11 -21.03
C ILE A 698 -22.22 -21.96 -22.30
N ASP A 699 -23.12 -22.94 -22.40
CA ASP A 699 -23.32 -23.81 -23.53
C ASP A 699 -24.80 -24.26 -23.61
N GLU A 700 -25.12 -25.14 -24.56
CA GLU A 700 -26.51 -25.64 -24.79
C GLU A 700 -27.20 -26.28 -23.57
N LYS A 701 -26.40 -26.74 -22.59
CA LYS A 701 -26.88 -27.51 -21.44
C LYS A 701 -26.57 -26.87 -20.10
N THR A 702 -25.77 -25.81 -20.09
CA THR A 702 -25.20 -25.24 -18.86
C THR A 702 -25.58 -23.78 -18.71
N VAL A 703 -26.20 -23.45 -17.59
CA VAL A 703 -26.47 -22.07 -17.17
C VAL A 703 -25.56 -21.74 -15.98
N GLU A 704 -24.87 -20.64 -16.03
CA GLU A 704 -24.07 -20.12 -14.92
C GLU A 704 -24.79 -18.96 -14.26
N PHE A 705 -24.98 -19.06 -12.92
CA PHE A 705 -25.51 -18.03 -12.06
C PHE A 705 -24.38 -17.44 -11.22
N ARG A 706 -24.29 -16.13 -11.13
CA ARG A 706 -23.34 -15.40 -10.29
C ARG A 706 -24.07 -14.61 -9.22
N PHE A 707 -23.54 -14.68 -8.00
CA PHE A 707 -24.09 -13.97 -6.85
C PHE A 707 -23.05 -13.00 -6.28
N ASN A 708 -23.50 -12.06 -5.46
CA ASN A 708 -22.66 -11.10 -4.74
C ASN A 708 -22.07 -11.65 -3.43
N SER A 709 -22.27 -12.95 -3.14
CA SER A 709 -21.84 -13.60 -1.91
C SER A 709 -21.48 -15.06 -2.16
N HIS A 710 -20.73 -15.68 -1.27
CA HIS A 710 -20.44 -17.11 -1.30
C HIS A 710 -21.70 -17.92 -1.03
N ILE A 711 -21.98 -18.92 -1.84
CA ILE A 711 -23.21 -19.68 -1.83
C ILE A 711 -23.12 -20.96 -1.01
N ALA A 712 -24.05 -21.14 -0.07
CA ALA A 712 -24.26 -22.39 0.64
C ALA A 712 -24.96 -23.40 -0.31
N VAL A 713 -24.21 -23.99 -1.24
CA VAL A 713 -24.72 -24.72 -2.39
C VAL A 713 -25.60 -25.92 -2.03
N LYS A 714 -25.34 -26.60 -0.88
CA LYS A 714 -26.17 -27.73 -0.42
C LYS A 714 -27.54 -27.28 0.07
N ALA A 715 -27.60 -26.07 0.65
CA ALA A 715 -28.83 -25.46 1.13
C ALA A 715 -29.63 -24.73 0.03
N SER A 716 -29.08 -24.63 -1.18
CA SER A 716 -29.66 -23.90 -2.32
C SER A 716 -30.33 -24.86 -3.29
N ALA A 717 -31.38 -24.44 -3.96
CA ALA A 717 -32.13 -25.22 -4.97
C ALA A 717 -32.24 -24.42 -6.28
N PHE A 718 -32.20 -25.15 -7.40
CA PHE A 718 -32.42 -24.64 -8.75
C PHE A 718 -33.38 -25.61 -9.42
N THR A 719 -34.52 -25.12 -9.92
CA THR A 719 -35.56 -25.98 -10.50
C THR A 719 -36.04 -25.43 -11.84
N LEU A 720 -36.37 -26.32 -12.75
CA LEU A 720 -37.01 -26.00 -14.01
C LEU A 720 -38.34 -26.79 -14.07
N ASP A 721 -39.46 -26.11 -14.19
CA ASP A 721 -40.80 -26.69 -14.16
C ASP A 721 -41.02 -27.61 -12.96
N GLY A 722 -40.47 -27.24 -11.79
CA GLY A 722 -40.57 -28.03 -10.56
C GLY A 722 -39.61 -29.23 -10.47
N VAL A 723 -38.76 -29.46 -11.46
CA VAL A 723 -37.73 -30.51 -11.46
C VAL A 723 -36.40 -29.96 -11.00
N ALA A 724 -35.80 -30.57 -9.98
CA ALA A 724 -34.46 -30.15 -9.47
C ALA A 724 -33.37 -30.39 -10.50
N LEU A 725 -32.56 -29.36 -10.70
CA LEU A 725 -31.41 -29.38 -11.61
C LEU A 725 -30.11 -29.77 -10.88
N LYS A 726 -29.24 -30.50 -11.61
CA LYS A 726 -27.87 -30.73 -11.12
C LYS A 726 -27.11 -29.41 -11.07
N LYS A 727 -26.40 -29.18 -9.99
CA LYS A 727 -25.63 -27.93 -9.72
C LYS A 727 -24.18 -28.20 -9.32
N GLU A 728 -23.31 -27.28 -9.63
CA GLU A 728 -21.87 -27.31 -9.30
C GLU A 728 -21.40 -25.91 -8.88
N LEU A 729 -20.80 -25.81 -7.70
CA LEU A 729 -20.19 -24.58 -7.20
C LEU A 729 -18.85 -24.36 -7.89
N ARG A 730 -18.62 -23.13 -8.38
CA ARG A 730 -17.35 -22.76 -9.02
C ARG A 730 -16.28 -22.39 -8.00
N ALA A 731 -15.04 -22.28 -8.47
CA ALA A 731 -13.86 -22.03 -7.66
C ALA A 731 -13.89 -20.70 -6.87
N ASN A 732 -14.70 -19.74 -7.27
CA ASN A 732 -14.91 -18.46 -6.54
C ASN A 732 -16.04 -18.52 -5.50
N TYR A 733 -16.64 -19.68 -5.28
CA TYR A 733 -17.74 -19.91 -4.34
C TYR A 733 -18.99 -19.01 -4.52
N SER A 734 -18.98 -18.08 -5.44
CA SER A 734 -20.11 -17.19 -5.76
C SER A 734 -20.80 -17.52 -7.08
N ASP A 735 -20.16 -18.30 -7.96
CA ASP A 735 -20.73 -18.77 -9.21
C ASP A 735 -21.23 -20.21 -9.07
N VAL A 736 -22.43 -20.49 -9.59
CA VAL A 736 -23.04 -21.82 -9.60
C VAL A 736 -23.41 -22.19 -11.03
N ARG A 737 -22.86 -23.30 -11.54
CA ARG A 737 -23.30 -23.92 -12.80
C ARG A 737 -24.47 -24.88 -12.55
N VAL A 738 -25.46 -24.75 -13.39
CA VAL A 738 -26.67 -25.58 -13.37
C VAL A 738 -26.81 -26.29 -14.70
N TYR A 739 -27.01 -27.58 -14.67
CA TYR A 739 -27.04 -28.42 -15.85
C TYR A 739 -28.49 -28.81 -16.22
N LEU A 740 -28.87 -28.48 -17.45
CA LEU A 740 -30.19 -28.76 -18.00
C LEU A 740 -30.32 -30.24 -18.42
N PRO A 741 -31.53 -30.82 -18.33
CA PRO A 741 -31.74 -32.24 -18.63
C PRO A 741 -31.71 -32.59 -20.13
N ALA A 742 -31.94 -31.63 -21.03
CA ALA A 742 -31.98 -31.85 -22.48
C ALA A 742 -31.17 -30.80 -23.25
N GLU A 743 -30.78 -31.13 -24.50
CA GLU A 743 -30.17 -30.19 -25.42
C GLU A 743 -31.17 -29.14 -25.87
N GLY A 744 -30.73 -27.86 -25.88
CA GLY A 744 -31.55 -26.76 -26.35
C GLY A 744 -31.77 -26.76 -27.85
N GLU A 745 -32.89 -26.23 -28.30
CA GLU A 745 -33.12 -25.86 -29.70
C GLU A 745 -32.30 -24.62 -30.08
N ASN A 746 -32.38 -24.14 -31.33
CA ASN A 746 -31.64 -22.95 -31.81
C ASN A 746 -31.89 -21.67 -30.98
N LEU A 747 -33.04 -21.56 -30.36
CA LEU A 747 -33.43 -20.52 -29.39
C LEU A 747 -34.20 -21.17 -28.26
N GLN A 748 -33.69 -21.10 -27.07
CA GLN A 748 -34.33 -21.58 -25.87
C GLN A 748 -34.52 -20.44 -24.86
N LYS A 749 -35.77 -20.21 -24.44
CA LYS A 749 -36.14 -19.36 -23.32
C LYS A 749 -36.57 -20.26 -22.19
N LEU A 750 -35.95 -20.12 -21.06
CA LEU A 750 -36.24 -20.87 -19.84
C LEU A 750 -36.41 -19.93 -18.67
N ASP A 751 -37.36 -20.27 -17.81
CA ASP A 751 -37.51 -19.61 -16.51
C ASP A 751 -37.05 -20.60 -15.43
N ILE A 752 -35.89 -20.34 -14.82
CA ILE A 752 -35.33 -21.18 -13.75
C ILE A 752 -35.72 -20.57 -12.42
N ASP A 753 -36.45 -21.35 -11.61
CA ASP A 753 -36.74 -20.93 -10.24
C ASP A 753 -35.50 -21.21 -9.37
N ILE A 754 -35.02 -20.20 -8.65
CA ILE A 754 -33.91 -20.31 -7.72
C ILE A 754 -34.38 -20.05 -6.29
N ASP A 755 -33.90 -20.88 -5.37
CA ASP A 755 -34.01 -20.68 -3.92
C ASP A 755 -32.62 -20.88 -3.32
N VAL A 756 -31.92 -19.79 -3.09
CA VAL A 756 -30.48 -19.75 -2.83
C VAL A 756 -30.24 -19.18 -1.46
N LYS A 757 -29.28 -19.78 -0.74
CA LYS A 757 -28.77 -19.29 0.53
C LYS A 757 -27.27 -18.99 0.41
N ASP A 758 -26.81 -17.91 1.05
CA ASP A 758 -25.40 -17.66 1.21
C ASP A 758 -24.85 -18.24 2.53
N ILE A 759 -23.53 -18.19 2.67
CA ILE A 759 -22.84 -18.66 3.90
C ILE A 759 -23.15 -17.79 5.13
N TYR A 760 -23.71 -16.61 4.97
CA TYR A 760 -24.12 -15.70 6.05
C TYR A 760 -25.55 -15.93 6.50
N GLY A 761 -26.31 -16.79 5.80
CA GLY A 761 -27.71 -17.11 6.10
C GLY A 761 -28.73 -16.20 5.42
N ASN A 762 -28.32 -15.34 4.47
CA ASN A 762 -29.25 -14.57 3.64
C ASN A 762 -29.88 -15.46 2.57
N ASP A 763 -31.16 -15.21 2.26
CA ASP A 763 -31.95 -15.96 1.29
C ASP A 763 -32.27 -15.12 0.05
N LEU A 764 -32.33 -15.76 -1.12
CA LEU A 764 -32.85 -15.20 -2.36
C LEU A 764 -33.72 -16.23 -3.08
N SER A 765 -34.98 -15.91 -3.26
CA SER A 765 -35.94 -16.75 -4.02
C SER A 765 -36.53 -15.91 -5.13
N GLU A 766 -36.24 -16.27 -6.37
CA GLU A 766 -36.77 -15.60 -7.57
C GLU A 766 -36.88 -16.53 -8.78
N LYS A 767 -37.67 -16.11 -9.77
CA LYS A 767 -37.73 -16.75 -11.08
C LYS A 767 -36.85 -16.00 -12.06
N VAL A 768 -35.84 -16.67 -12.61
CA VAL A 768 -34.79 -16.08 -13.45
C VAL A 768 -35.00 -16.47 -14.90
N PRO A 769 -35.33 -15.52 -15.79
CA PRO A 769 -35.42 -15.80 -17.22
C PRO A 769 -33.98 -15.87 -17.81
N VAL A 770 -33.70 -16.97 -18.51
CA VAL A 770 -32.45 -17.14 -19.27
C VAL A 770 -32.75 -17.50 -20.72
N THR A 771 -31.95 -16.97 -21.66
CA THR A 771 -32.15 -17.21 -23.08
C THR A 771 -30.88 -17.77 -23.69
N TYR A 772 -30.97 -18.87 -24.42
CA TYR A 772 -29.91 -19.49 -25.18
C TYR A 772 -29.98 -19.09 -26.64
N PHE A 773 -28.89 -18.74 -27.23
CA PHE A 773 -28.73 -18.51 -28.68
C PHE A 773 -27.64 -19.42 -29.22
N LYS A 774 -27.92 -20.18 -30.26
CA LYS A 774 -26.95 -21.06 -30.86
C LYS A 774 -25.73 -20.24 -31.32
N ASN A 775 -24.51 -20.71 -31.06
CA ASN A 775 -23.25 -20.04 -31.32
C ASN A 775 -23.07 -18.68 -30.60
N GLY A 776 -23.85 -18.43 -29.55
CA GLY A 776 -23.77 -17.18 -28.78
C GLY A 776 -24.30 -15.94 -29.52
N CYS A 777 -24.68 -16.03 -30.80
CA CYS A 777 -25.14 -14.88 -31.59
C CYS A 777 -26.60 -14.55 -31.30
N ILE A 778 -26.89 -13.35 -30.83
CA ILE A 778 -28.22 -12.86 -30.49
C ILE A 778 -28.83 -12.20 -31.75
N PRO A 779 -30.03 -12.61 -32.21
CA PRO A 779 -30.72 -11.92 -33.30
C PRO A 779 -30.97 -10.45 -32.96
N ILE A 780 -30.80 -9.57 -33.96
CA ILE A 780 -30.97 -8.10 -33.77
C ILE A 780 -32.33 -7.74 -33.18
N SER A 781 -33.39 -8.50 -33.53
CA SER A 781 -34.74 -8.32 -33.04
C SER A 781 -34.92 -8.49 -31.52
N TYR A 782 -34.00 -9.18 -30.86
CA TYR A 782 -34.02 -9.37 -29.42
C TYR A 782 -33.32 -8.25 -28.66
N GLY A 783 -32.45 -7.46 -29.31
CA GLY A 783 -31.60 -6.51 -28.64
C GLY A 783 -30.61 -7.16 -27.67
N VAL A 784 -29.81 -6.35 -26.99
CA VAL A 784 -28.96 -6.81 -25.91
C VAL A 784 -29.78 -6.65 -24.62
N SER A 785 -30.18 -7.77 -24.03
CA SER A 785 -30.82 -7.79 -22.71
C SER A 785 -30.18 -8.89 -21.89
N GLY A 786 -29.76 -8.55 -20.67
CA GLY A 786 -29.15 -9.51 -19.76
C GLY A 786 -28.18 -8.86 -18.79
N ARG A 787 -27.84 -9.62 -17.77
CA ARG A 787 -26.84 -9.26 -16.75
C ARG A 787 -25.49 -9.73 -17.25
N GLY A 788 -24.48 -8.82 -17.33
CA GLY A 788 -23.11 -9.21 -17.54
C GLY A 788 -22.47 -8.73 -18.84
N ASP A 789 -21.72 -9.60 -19.48
CA ASP A 789 -20.91 -9.29 -20.64
C ASP A 789 -21.60 -9.54 -21.97
N PHE A 790 -21.23 -8.77 -22.99
CA PHE A 790 -21.68 -8.93 -24.36
C PHE A 790 -20.66 -8.34 -25.36
N ALA A 791 -20.79 -8.70 -26.62
CA ALA A 791 -20.03 -8.14 -27.72
C ALA A 791 -20.93 -7.74 -28.90
N LEU A 792 -20.54 -6.65 -29.57
CA LEU A 792 -21.08 -6.24 -30.86
C LEU A 792 -19.96 -6.31 -31.89
N ARG A 793 -20.19 -7.00 -33.02
CA ARG A 793 -19.30 -7.00 -34.17
C ARG A 793 -19.99 -6.27 -35.29
N LEU A 794 -19.34 -5.21 -35.82
CA LEU A 794 -19.90 -4.31 -36.83
C LEU A 794 -18.95 -4.21 -38.01
N THR A 795 -19.51 -4.16 -39.25
CA THR A 795 -18.77 -3.70 -40.43
C THR A 795 -19.38 -2.38 -40.88
N LEU A 796 -18.57 -1.32 -40.93
CA LEU A 796 -19.02 0.04 -41.19
C LEU A 796 -18.52 0.48 -42.58
N SER A 797 -19.36 1.31 -43.25
CA SER A 797 -18.98 1.99 -44.53
C SER A 797 -19.45 3.44 -44.49
N ALA A 798 -18.69 4.30 -45.15
CA ALA A 798 -19.01 5.72 -45.32
C ALA A 798 -19.37 6.37 -43.97
N VAL A 799 -18.56 6.11 -42.94
CA VAL A 799 -18.83 6.59 -41.57
C VAL A 799 -18.94 8.12 -41.56
N PRO A 800 -20.02 8.70 -41.03
CA PRO A 800 -20.17 10.16 -40.96
C PRO A 800 -19.19 10.77 -39.96
N THR A 801 -18.91 12.06 -40.08
CA THR A 801 -18.15 12.82 -39.08
C THR A 801 -18.90 12.87 -37.76
N ASP A 802 -20.23 13.09 -37.84
CA ASP A 802 -21.13 13.12 -36.70
C ASP A 802 -22.43 12.39 -37.04
N GLY A 803 -23.02 11.70 -36.08
CA GLY A 803 -24.30 11.01 -36.24
C GLY A 803 -24.38 9.64 -35.62
N MET A 804 -25.57 9.11 -35.47
CA MET A 804 -25.85 7.81 -34.93
C MET A 804 -25.50 6.70 -35.93
N ILE A 805 -24.70 5.73 -35.51
CA ILE A 805 -24.32 4.55 -36.32
C ILE A 805 -25.22 3.37 -35.91
N LEU A 806 -25.35 3.13 -34.62
CA LEU A 806 -26.22 2.14 -34.05
C LEU A 806 -27.02 2.81 -32.95
N LEU A 807 -28.33 2.78 -33.04
CA LEU A 807 -29.23 3.24 -32.00
C LEU A 807 -29.75 2.03 -31.25
N GLY A 808 -29.19 1.81 -30.05
CA GLY A 808 -29.74 0.84 -29.10
C GLY A 808 -30.87 1.46 -28.29
N GLY A 809 -31.29 0.75 -27.26
CA GLY A 809 -32.24 1.26 -26.31
C GLY A 809 -31.63 2.28 -25.33
N LYS A 810 -32.29 2.45 -24.18
CA LYS A 810 -31.93 3.44 -23.16
C LYS A 810 -30.51 3.32 -22.65
N ASP A 811 -29.96 2.12 -22.64
CA ASP A 811 -28.73 1.79 -21.93
C ASP A 811 -27.47 1.73 -22.81
N MET A 812 -27.59 1.70 -24.14
CA MET A 812 -26.40 1.69 -25.00
C MET A 812 -26.60 2.34 -26.37
N SER A 813 -25.53 2.89 -26.95
CA SER A 813 -25.49 3.42 -28.30
C SER A 813 -24.06 3.45 -28.85
N ILE A 814 -23.96 3.42 -30.18
CA ILE A 814 -22.72 3.72 -30.91
C ILE A 814 -23.00 4.89 -31.86
N PHE A 815 -22.18 5.91 -31.82
CA PHE A 815 -22.32 7.11 -32.67
C PHE A 815 -20.96 7.66 -33.09
N ALA A 816 -20.95 8.47 -34.14
CA ALA A 816 -19.79 9.22 -34.59
C ALA A 816 -19.82 10.63 -34.00
N ALA A 817 -18.67 11.11 -33.51
CA ALA A 817 -18.49 12.46 -33.04
C ALA A 817 -17.07 12.95 -33.43
N ASN A 818 -17.00 14.05 -34.19
CA ASN A 818 -15.76 14.59 -34.76
C ASN A 818 -14.94 13.53 -35.54
N GLY A 819 -15.62 12.68 -36.31
CA GLY A 819 -15.00 11.61 -37.12
C GLY A 819 -14.50 10.39 -36.34
N LYS A 820 -14.74 10.32 -35.04
CA LYS A 820 -14.38 9.25 -34.13
C LYS A 820 -15.60 8.47 -33.69
N LEU A 821 -15.42 7.16 -33.38
CA LEU A 821 -16.49 6.36 -32.76
C LEU A 821 -16.60 6.64 -31.29
N VAL A 822 -17.83 6.63 -30.81
CA VAL A 822 -18.14 6.63 -29.35
C VAL A 822 -19.07 5.47 -29.08
N PHE A 823 -18.67 4.57 -28.21
CA PHE A 823 -19.51 3.52 -27.64
C PHE A 823 -19.94 3.95 -26.25
N ASP A 824 -21.24 4.12 -26.04
CA ASP A 824 -21.84 4.60 -24.80
C ASP A 824 -22.67 3.45 -24.19
N VAL A 825 -22.38 3.09 -22.96
CA VAL A 825 -23.16 2.14 -22.15
C VAL A 825 -23.50 2.80 -20.82
N LYS A 826 -24.78 3.07 -20.59
CA LYS A 826 -25.29 3.74 -19.38
C LYS A 826 -24.57 5.07 -19.05
N GLY A 827 -24.18 5.82 -20.08
CA GLY A 827 -23.48 7.11 -19.90
C GLY A 827 -21.97 7.00 -19.79
N ILE A 828 -21.42 5.79 -19.72
CA ILE A 828 -19.97 5.55 -19.79
C ILE A 828 -19.56 5.44 -21.26
N LYS A 829 -18.57 6.22 -21.66
CA LYS A 829 -18.18 6.40 -23.05
C LYS A 829 -16.76 5.94 -23.32
N ALA A 830 -16.59 4.98 -24.24
CA ALA A 830 -15.33 4.70 -24.89
C ALA A 830 -15.30 5.47 -26.21
N LYS A 831 -14.40 6.46 -26.34
CA LYS A 831 -14.24 7.28 -27.54
C LYS A 831 -12.97 6.87 -28.26
N SER A 832 -13.08 6.46 -29.53
CA SER A 832 -11.94 6.00 -30.32
C SER A 832 -10.84 7.08 -30.43
N ASP A 833 -9.58 6.62 -30.42
CA ASP A 833 -8.43 7.45 -30.77
C ASP A 833 -8.36 7.62 -32.30
N THR A 834 -8.71 6.56 -33.04
CA THR A 834 -8.68 6.53 -34.51
C THR A 834 -9.83 7.33 -35.10
N ILE A 835 -9.50 8.16 -36.09
CA ILE A 835 -10.49 8.84 -36.97
C ILE A 835 -10.89 7.87 -38.07
N ILE A 836 -12.19 7.60 -38.17
CA ILE A 836 -12.76 6.67 -39.14
C ILE A 836 -13.78 7.31 -40.11
N ALA A 837 -14.01 8.60 -40.00
CA ALA A 837 -14.93 9.29 -40.91
C ALA A 837 -14.54 9.09 -42.39
N GLY A 838 -15.54 8.77 -43.25
CA GLY A 838 -15.34 8.53 -44.68
C GLY A 838 -14.64 7.21 -45.01
N LYS A 839 -14.18 6.41 -44.03
CA LYS A 839 -13.60 5.08 -44.28
C LYS A 839 -14.67 4.06 -44.61
N ASP A 840 -14.29 3.06 -45.44
CA ASP A 840 -15.14 1.96 -45.87
C ASP A 840 -14.59 0.62 -45.32
N ASN A 841 -15.48 -0.34 -45.09
CA ASN A 841 -15.19 -1.68 -44.57
C ASN A 841 -14.40 -1.72 -43.22
N VAL A 842 -14.64 -0.75 -42.36
CA VAL A 842 -14.05 -0.74 -41.04
C VAL A 842 -14.70 -1.80 -40.15
N LYS A 843 -13.91 -2.71 -39.62
CA LYS A 843 -14.36 -3.71 -38.63
C LYS A 843 -14.30 -3.11 -37.26
N VAL A 844 -15.41 -3.11 -36.54
CA VAL A 844 -15.52 -2.59 -35.19
C VAL A 844 -16.04 -3.68 -34.27
N TYR A 845 -15.37 -3.84 -33.11
CA TYR A 845 -15.85 -4.69 -32.02
C TYR A 845 -16.05 -3.82 -30.78
N ALA A 846 -17.28 -3.78 -30.29
CA ALA A 846 -17.64 -3.05 -29.06
C ALA A 846 -18.03 -4.06 -27.99
N LEU A 847 -17.24 -4.10 -26.91
CA LEU A 847 -17.37 -5.11 -25.87
C LEU A 847 -17.77 -4.46 -24.55
N ARG A 848 -18.61 -5.16 -23.78
CA ARG A 848 -18.77 -4.93 -22.35
C ARG A 848 -18.36 -6.20 -21.62
N GLU A 849 -17.41 -6.05 -20.69
CA GLU A 849 -16.89 -7.14 -19.87
C GLU A 849 -17.62 -7.25 -18.53
N ARG A 850 -17.48 -8.40 -17.87
CA ARG A 850 -18.14 -8.73 -16.59
C ARG A 850 -17.85 -7.72 -15.48
N ASN A 851 -16.66 -7.17 -15.47
CA ASN A 851 -16.22 -6.16 -14.50
C ASN A 851 -16.83 -4.75 -14.73
N GLY A 852 -17.66 -4.57 -15.78
CA GLY A 852 -18.22 -3.28 -16.17
C GLY A 852 -17.32 -2.47 -17.11
N MET A 853 -16.21 -3.02 -17.54
CA MET A 853 -15.31 -2.38 -18.51
C MET A 853 -15.92 -2.45 -19.91
N ILE A 854 -15.87 -1.37 -20.67
CA ILE A 854 -16.21 -1.32 -22.07
C ILE A 854 -14.95 -1.11 -22.90
N LYS A 855 -14.85 -1.84 -24.01
CA LYS A 855 -13.71 -1.78 -24.94
C LYS A 855 -14.20 -1.57 -26.36
N LEU A 856 -13.43 -0.82 -27.13
CA LEU A 856 -13.67 -0.58 -28.54
C LEU A 856 -12.43 -0.99 -29.33
N TYR A 857 -12.60 -1.92 -30.26
CA TYR A 857 -11.56 -2.34 -31.19
C TYR A 857 -11.88 -1.86 -32.60
N ILE A 858 -10.88 -1.42 -33.35
CA ILE A 858 -10.99 -1.02 -34.74
C ILE A 858 -9.99 -1.84 -35.55
N ASP A 859 -10.47 -2.56 -36.53
CA ASP A 859 -9.68 -3.46 -37.40
C ASP A 859 -8.75 -4.40 -36.59
N GLY A 860 -9.33 -5.02 -35.56
CA GLY A 860 -8.66 -5.98 -34.66
C GLY A 860 -7.70 -5.39 -33.62
N LYS A 861 -7.56 -4.06 -33.56
CA LYS A 861 -6.70 -3.40 -32.57
C LYS A 861 -7.53 -2.69 -31.50
N LEU A 862 -7.18 -2.90 -30.25
CA LEU A 862 -7.78 -2.15 -29.13
C LEU A 862 -7.50 -0.66 -29.30
N ASP A 863 -8.57 0.12 -29.43
CA ASP A 863 -8.48 1.54 -29.72
C ASP A 863 -8.73 2.39 -28.48
N CYS A 864 -9.76 2.06 -27.69
CA CYS A 864 -10.04 2.74 -26.42
C CYS A 864 -10.84 1.87 -25.46
N SER A 865 -10.93 2.30 -24.21
CA SER A 865 -11.76 1.67 -23.17
C SER A 865 -12.41 2.72 -22.26
N GLY A 866 -13.41 2.27 -21.50
CA GLY A 866 -14.04 3.01 -20.42
C GLY A 866 -14.47 2.06 -19.30
N TYR A 867 -14.56 2.53 -18.07
CA TYR A 867 -14.91 1.70 -16.93
C TYR A 867 -15.99 2.34 -16.06
N ASP A 868 -17.04 1.58 -15.77
CA ASP A 868 -18.11 1.99 -14.89
C ASP A 868 -18.13 1.18 -13.60
N VAL A 869 -17.56 1.73 -12.55
CA VAL A 869 -17.52 1.15 -11.19
C VAL A 869 -18.92 0.87 -10.62
N ARG A 870 -19.92 1.71 -10.97
CA ARG A 870 -21.27 1.67 -10.37
C ARG A 870 -22.16 0.59 -10.98
N ASN A 871 -21.92 0.24 -12.25
CA ASN A 871 -22.77 -0.67 -13.01
C ASN A 871 -22.06 -1.99 -13.36
N ALA A 872 -20.94 -2.31 -12.71
CA ALA A 872 -20.34 -3.64 -12.82
C ALA A 872 -21.39 -4.69 -12.45
N GLY A 873 -21.62 -5.69 -13.31
CA GLY A 873 -22.66 -6.70 -13.13
C GLY A 873 -24.11 -6.23 -13.33
N ALA A 874 -24.37 -4.96 -13.66
CA ALA A 874 -25.72 -4.47 -13.89
C ALA A 874 -26.29 -4.91 -15.25
N ASP A 875 -27.61 -5.08 -15.32
CA ASP A 875 -28.33 -5.34 -16.55
C ASP A 875 -28.16 -4.23 -17.58
N ILE A 876 -27.95 -4.60 -18.82
CA ILE A 876 -27.94 -3.71 -19.97
C ILE A 876 -29.12 -4.04 -20.86
N ALA A 877 -30.06 -3.10 -20.97
CA ALA A 877 -31.20 -3.22 -21.84
C ALA A 877 -30.99 -2.37 -23.09
N ALA A 878 -30.69 -2.99 -24.21
CA ALA A 878 -30.58 -2.27 -25.47
C ALA A 878 -31.93 -1.93 -26.10
N GLY A 879 -32.97 -2.64 -25.71
CA GLY A 879 -34.30 -2.48 -26.33
C GLY A 879 -34.26 -2.82 -27.82
N GLU A 880 -35.06 -2.12 -28.63
CA GLU A 880 -35.03 -2.27 -30.09
C GLU A 880 -33.77 -1.66 -30.67
N ILE A 881 -32.91 -2.45 -31.33
CA ILE A 881 -31.70 -1.97 -32.00
C ILE A 881 -32.05 -1.48 -33.41
N LYS A 882 -31.71 -0.23 -33.70
CA LYS A 882 -31.82 0.36 -35.05
C LYS A 882 -30.43 0.63 -35.57
N CYS A 883 -30.16 0.11 -36.80
CA CYS A 883 -28.90 0.35 -37.47
C CYS A 883 -28.96 1.63 -38.28
N GLY A 884 -27.92 2.46 -38.17
CA GLY A 884 -27.72 3.60 -39.05
C GLY A 884 -27.29 3.19 -40.44
N VAL A 885 -27.29 4.13 -41.38
CA VAL A 885 -26.97 3.91 -42.81
C VAL A 885 -25.52 3.43 -43.03
N SER A 886 -24.64 3.64 -42.10
CA SER A 886 -23.23 3.25 -42.15
C SER A 886 -22.95 1.79 -41.80
N VAL A 887 -23.93 1.05 -41.28
CA VAL A 887 -23.74 -0.35 -40.83
C VAL A 887 -24.03 -1.30 -42.00
N LYS A 888 -23.01 -2.01 -42.50
CA LYS A 888 -23.15 -3.07 -43.49
C LYS A 888 -23.55 -4.39 -42.90
N ASN A 889 -22.96 -4.73 -41.73
CA ASN A 889 -23.26 -5.95 -40.99
C ASN A 889 -23.17 -5.67 -39.49
N ILE A 890 -24.00 -6.41 -38.69
CA ILE A 890 -23.98 -6.39 -37.26
C ILE A 890 -24.27 -7.79 -36.72
N GLU A 891 -23.47 -8.19 -35.76
CA GLU A 891 -23.70 -9.41 -34.98
C GLU A 891 -23.61 -9.05 -33.49
N ILE A 892 -24.47 -9.65 -32.69
CA ILE A 892 -24.54 -9.43 -31.25
C ILE A 892 -24.27 -10.77 -30.57
N PHE A 893 -23.39 -10.78 -29.58
CA PHE A 893 -23.00 -11.95 -28.83
C PHE A 893 -23.28 -11.76 -27.35
N ASN A 894 -23.62 -12.83 -26.65
CA ASN A 894 -23.90 -12.84 -25.21
C ASN A 894 -22.65 -13.03 -24.33
N HIS A 895 -21.49 -12.88 -24.88
CA HIS A 895 -20.20 -12.87 -24.14
C HIS A 895 -19.30 -11.76 -24.71
N ALA A 896 -18.40 -11.26 -23.90
CA ALA A 896 -17.35 -10.38 -24.40
C ALA A 896 -16.29 -11.23 -25.15
N PHE A 897 -15.86 -10.75 -26.31
CA PHE A 897 -14.83 -11.43 -27.07
C PHE A 897 -13.49 -11.45 -26.34
N SER A 898 -12.79 -12.56 -26.44
CA SER A 898 -11.39 -12.64 -26.11
C SER A 898 -10.55 -11.87 -27.12
N PHE A 899 -9.31 -11.60 -26.81
CA PHE A 899 -8.39 -10.94 -27.75
C PHE A 899 -8.23 -11.70 -29.07
N ASP A 900 -8.18 -13.04 -29.03
CA ASP A 900 -8.05 -13.86 -30.22
C ASP A 900 -9.29 -13.79 -31.15
N GLU A 901 -10.50 -13.71 -30.56
CA GLU A 901 -11.76 -13.55 -31.30
C GLU A 901 -11.87 -12.17 -31.97
N VAL A 902 -11.20 -11.15 -31.47
CA VAL A 902 -11.18 -9.81 -32.07
C VAL A 902 -10.13 -9.69 -33.16
N LYS A 903 -9.03 -10.46 -33.06
CA LYS A 903 -7.88 -10.38 -33.98
C LYS A 903 -8.19 -10.89 -35.41
N ASP A 904 -9.14 -11.82 -35.55
CA ASP A 904 -9.62 -12.35 -36.82
C ASP A 904 -10.71 -11.46 -37.46
#